data_94a63935683f24208a9d8f417c118653
#
_entry.id   94a63935683f24208a9d8f417c118653
#
_cell.length_a   1.000
_cell.length_b   1.000
_cell.length_c   1.000
_cell.angle_alpha   90.00
_cell.angle_beta   90.00
_cell.angle_gamma   90.00
#
_symmetry.space_group_name_H-M   'P 1'
#
loop_
_entity.id
_entity.type
_entity.pdbx_description
1 polymer ?
#
loop_
_entity_poly.entity_id
_entity_poly.type
_entity_poly.pdbx_seq_one_letter_code
_entity_poly.pdbx_strand_id
1 'polypeptide(L)'
;MAFLPSTAHGTPANTPVRPTVSASQAGLSLKVPPSSGSPGYSVTVPTHGQLALTTRRSGRTVLATAADSLRFRAGSGSAWQHATTLTGWRWHAGILTLTADTTLPGASVEARLTPTADRYRLDWDVKGVDAAELSLVYGLSASGHWYGHGETTTPSGGPYTDQPWPLDAGQVEQPDFGPASYQMVDPFWYTESSAGLYVDTDDTMDVSLNAGQDGLGRFGVDSGSTYQATVFVESTPRAVYDDYIGIVGTPRQSDATYEQYEKPLWNSWAQFYTNVSQEKLLAYATALHDKGLGGHTVQLDDKWESNYGNMTFDPKAYPDPKAMSAQIHSLGYDFGLWVTLWINLDSTNYQYAADHDYLLHDAADPTKPCTVTWWNGTAGIVDLGNPAAKAWYQGNLKTLMDTYGVDGLKFDTRFFDDQCAPRAGYTGSDYQRLGSQLADSYDLQGAGIRVHWGSAAHEAGFVVRQMDKGTDWNSLQASVSQNLALSTIGYPFVETDMIGGSLGQPAPTKDVLVRWAQSSSYMPLMYASTSPAGTTDVTTGQQVPYDDQTVALYREAIARHERLAPYIWDQVRRTLKTGDPIVRPLFFDFPQDRASYTISDEWMLGPAVLAAPNLTASASRDIHLPAGTWYDVNRGRTVRGPVTLKSYATPLTVTPAFVNLRAQGAAKALTALRRQ
;
A
#
# COMPACT_ATOMS: atom_id res chain seq x y z
N MET A 1 -8.95 -24.46 17.32
CA MET A 1 -10.14 -24.82 16.54
C MET A 1 -9.72 -24.93 15.09
N ALA A 2 -9.93 -26.05 14.45
CA ALA A 2 -9.53 -26.25 13.05
C ALA A 2 -10.39 -25.34 12.16
N PHE A 3 -9.78 -24.48 11.39
CA PHE A 3 -10.45 -23.63 10.41
C PHE A 3 -10.85 -24.51 9.21
N LEU A 4 -12.16 -24.56 8.93
CA LEU A 4 -12.65 -25.07 7.65
C LEU A 4 -12.31 -24.04 6.56
N PRO A 5 -11.92 -24.47 5.36
CA PRO A 5 -11.66 -23.55 4.27
C PRO A 5 -12.95 -22.77 3.92
N SER A 6 -12.80 -21.47 3.74
CA SER A 6 -13.85 -20.54 3.31
C SER A 6 -14.51 -21.07 2.03
N THR A 7 -15.82 -21.20 2.05
CA THR A 7 -16.61 -21.48 0.84
C THR A 7 -16.49 -20.28 -0.10
N ALA A 8 -15.82 -20.51 -1.21
CA ALA A 8 -15.75 -19.56 -2.32
C ALA A 8 -17.15 -19.00 -2.63
N HIS A 9 -17.27 -17.70 -2.71
CA HIS A 9 -18.45 -17.02 -3.22
C HIS A 9 -18.67 -17.52 -4.67
N GLY A 10 -19.83 -18.08 -4.91
CA GLY A 10 -20.15 -18.71 -6.20
C GLY A 10 -20.00 -17.72 -7.35
N THR A 11 -18.96 -17.91 -8.13
CA THR A 11 -18.86 -17.34 -9.47
C THR A 11 -20.05 -17.79 -10.30
N PRO A 12 -20.68 -16.92 -11.10
CA PRO A 12 -21.73 -17.32 -12.03
C PRO A 12 -21.19 -18.43 -12.93
N ALA A 13 -22.01 -19.46 -13.20
CA ALA A 13 -21.66 -20.61 -14.02
C ALA A 13 -21.23 -20.12 -15.42
N ASN A 14 -19.93 -19.94 -15.63
CA ASN A 14 -19.37 -19.58 -16.93
C ASN A 14 -19.49 -20.79 -17.86
N THR A 15 -20.02 -20.58 -19.05
CA THR A 15 -19.90 -21.51 -20.16
C THR A 15 -18.44 -21.92 -20.29
N PRO A 16 -18.08 -23.23 -20.27
CA PRO A 16 -16.70 -23.63 -20.26
C PRO A 16 -15.98 -23.10 -21.51
N VAL A 17 -15.04 -22.20 -21.26
CA VAL A 17 -14.15 -21.69 -22.31
C VAL A 17 -13.31 -22.85 -22.82
N ARG A 18 -13.24 -23.03 -24.16
CA ARG A 18 -12.41 -24.07 -24.79
C ARG A 18 -11.21 -23.41 -25.47
N PRO A 19 -10.08 -23.25 -24.77
CA PRO A 19 -8.85 -22.79 -25.40
C PRO A 19 -8.38 -23.75 -26.48
N THR A 20 -7.73 -23.23 -27.49
CA THR A 20 -7.15 -24.01 -28.59
C THR A 20 -5.70 -23.64 -28.78
N VAL A 21 -4.89 -24.61 -29.21
CA VAL A 21 -3.49 -24.40 -29.58
C VAL A 21 -3.32 -24.76 -31.05
N SER A 22 -2.65 -23.89 -31.80
CA SER A 22 -2.28 -24.13 -33.18
C SER A 22 -0.83 -23.75 -33.43
N ALA A 23 -0.15 -24.50 -34.31
CA ALA A 23 1.20 -24.21 -34.76
C ALA A 23 1.19 -23.80 -36.24
N SER A 24 2.03 -22.84 -36.58
CA SER A 24 2.24 -22.34 -37.96
C SER A 24 3.71 -22.00 -38.15
N GLN A 25 4.09 -21.61 -39.40
CA GLN A 25 5.44 -21.08 -39.65
C GLN A 25 5.75 -19.80 -38.86
N ALA A 26 4.73 -19.05 -38.46
CA ALA A 26 4.88 -17.82 -37.68
C ALA A 26 5.03 -18.05 -36.16
N GLY A 27 4.77 -19.28 -35.72
CA GLY A 27 4.84 -19.61 -34.26
C GLY A 27 3.67 -20.44 -33.78
N LEU A 28 3.73 -20.74 -32.49
CA LEU A 28 2.69 -21.39 -31.72
C LEU A 28 1.71 -20.34 -31.18
N SER A 29 0.41 -20.60 -31.25
CA SER A 29 -0.64 -19.71 -30.73
C SER A 29 -1.59 -20.48 -29.82
N LEU A 30 -1.62 -20.10 -28.55
CA LEU A 30 -2.69 -20.43 -27.60
C LEU A 30 -3.78 -19.36 -27.75
N LYS A 31 -5.01 -19.75 -28.08
CA LYS A 31 -6.14 -18.86 -28.25
C LYS A 31 -7.25 -19.18 -27.26
N VAL A 32 -7.68 -18.18 -26.52
CA VAL A 32 -8.83 -18.21 -25.60
C VAL A 32 -9.93 -17.36 -26.24
N PRO A 33 -11.08 -17.96 -26.64
CA PRO A 33 -12.15 -17.20 -27.27
C PRO A 33 -12.85 -16.27 -26.27
N PRO A 34 -13.48 -15.17 -26.73
CA PRO A 34 -14.33 -14.35 -25.88
C PRO A 34 -15.45 -15.14 -25.21
N SER A 35 -15.82 -14.76 -24.01
CA SER A 35 -16.93 -15.30 -23.24
C SER A 35 -17.73 -14.17 -22.58
N SER A 36 -18.83 -14.50 -21.88
CA SER A 36 -19.56 -13.48 -21.12
C SER A 36 -18.66 -12.90 -20.04
N GLY A 37 -18.41 -11.60 -20.12
CA GLY A 37 -17.56 -10.88 -19.17
C GLY A 37 -16.05 -10.84 -19.50
N SER A 38 -15.57 -11.65 -20.49
CA SER A 38 -14.15 -11.65 -20.89
C SER A 38 -13.98 -11.36 -22.37
N PRO A 39 -13.01 -10.49 -22.72
CA PRO A 39 -12.75 -10.14 -24.13
C PRO A 39 -12.09 -11.26 -24.95
N GLY A 40 -11.60 -12.32 -24.27
CA GLY A 40 -10.75 -13.33 -24.86
C GLY A 40 -9.36 -12.80 -25.23
N TYR A 41 -8.40 -13.72 -25.44
CA TYR A 41 -7.01 -13.34 -25.73
C TYR A 41 -6.26 -14.43 -26.48
N SER A 42 -5.05 -14.13 -26.88
CA SER A 42 -4.11 -15.13 -27.40
C SER A 42 -2.71 -14.90 -26.84
N VAL A 43 -1.97 -16.00 -26.65
CA VAL A 43 -0.55 -15.98 -26.35
C VAL A 43 0.19 -16.60 -27.51
N THR A 44 1.14 -15.88 -28.09
CA THR A 44 1.95 -16.35 -29.22
C THR A 44 3.40 -16.57 -28.77
N VAL A 45 4.01 -17.66 -29.25
CA VAL A 45 5.37 -18.08 -28.96
C VAL A 45 6.08 -18.37 -30.28
N PRO A 46 7.23 -17.75 -30.59
CA PRO A 46 8.00 -18.08 -31.79
C PRO A 46 8.44 -19.57 -31.76
N THR A 47 8.33 -20.25 -32.90
CA THR A 47 8.87 -21.60 -33.11
C THR A 47 10.32 -21.61 -33.54
N HIS A 48 10.84 -20.47 -33.96
CA HIS A 48 12.24 -20.27 -34.34
C HIS A 48 12.77 -18.99 -33.71
N GLY A 49 14.03 -18.98 -33.30
CA GLY A 49 14.64 -17.85 -32.58
C GLY A 49 14.39 -17.92 -31.09
N GLN A 50 14.47 -16.77 -30.45
CA GLN A 50 14.43 -16.66 -29.00
C GLN A 50 13.02 -16.85 -28.44
N LEU A 51 12.89 -17.60 -27.34
CA LEU A 51 11.61 -17.77 -26.64
C LEU A 51 11.09 -16.43 -26.14
N ALA A 52 9.89 -16.05 -26.59
CA ALA A 52 9.19 -14.86 -26.12
C ALA A 52 7.69 -15.14 -26.06
N LEU A 53 7.03 -14.65 -25.03
CA LEU A 53 5.58 -14.74 -24.86
C LEU A 53 4.94 -13.39 -25.20
N THR A 54 4.12 -13.36 -26.26
CA THR A 54 3.37 -12.15 -26.62
C THR A 54 1.89 -12.38 -26.39
N THR A 55 1.35 -11.67 -25.40
CA THR A 55 -0.08 -11.69 -25.08
C THR A 55 -0.81 -10.61 -25.86
N ARG A 56 -1.90 -10.98 -26.52
CA ARG A 56 -2.71 -10.09 -27.36
C ARG A 56 -4.18 -10.16 -26.96
N ARG A 57 -4.82 -9.00 -26.97
CA ARG A 57 -6.26 -8.84 -26.84
C ARG A 57 -6.79 -8.08 -28.05
N SER A 58 -7.83 -8.62 -28.70
CA SER A 58 -8.40 -8.02 -29.92
C SER A 58 -7.35 -7.67 -30.99
N GLY A 59 -6.32 -8.53 -31.13
CA GLY A 59 -5.22 -8.36 -32.09
C GLY A 59 -4.11 -7.38 -31.67
N ARG A 60 -4.29 -6.62 -30.59
CA ARG A 60 -3.26 -5.71 -30.06
C ARG A 60 -2.42 -6.41 -29.00
N THR A 61 -1.11 -6.18 -29.00
CA THR A 61 -0.22 -6.62 -27.92
C THR A 61 -0.58 -5.85 -26.65
N VAL A 62 -0.74 -6.58 -25.54
CA VAL A 62 -1.04 -6.02 -24.21
C VAL A 62 0.08 -6.32 -23.22
N LEU A 63 0.84 -7.41 -23.42
CA LEU A 63 2.08 -7.73 -22.74
C LEU A 63 3.02 -8.45 -23.70
N ALA A 64 4.31 -8.20 -23.59
CA ALA A 64 5.33 -8.94 -24.32
C ALA A 64 6.56 -9.12 -23.43
N THR A 65 7.01 -10.36 -23.26
CA THR A 65 8.27 -10.61 -22.58
C THR A 65 9.44 -10.09 -23.43
N ALA A 66 10.51 -9.66 -22.75
CA ALA A 66 11.76 -9.30 -23.41
C ALA A 66 12.47 -10.54 -23.99
N ALA A 67 13.47 -10.31 -24.81
CA ALA A 67 14.21 -11.40 -25.46
C ALA A 67 14.96 -12.29 -24.47
N ASP A 68 15.45 -11.73 -23.37
CA ASP A 68 16.16 -12.42 -22.29
C ASP A 68 15.25 -12.77 -21.09
N SER A 69 13.97 -12.94 -21.36
CA SER A 69 13.00 -13.33 -20.32
C SER A 69 13.07 -14.82 -19.97
N LEU A 70 12.39 -15.21 -18.92
CA LEU A 70 12.53 -16.52 -18.25
C LEU A 70 14.01 -16.78 -17.94
N ARG A 71 14.61 -15.88 -17.19
CA ARG A 71 16.02 -15.91 -16.85
C ARG A 71 16.24 -16.43 -15.43
N PHE A 72 17.41 -17.03 -15.21
CA PHE A 72 17.77 -17.64 -13.93
C PHE A 72 19.25 -17.45 -13.63
N ARG A 73 19.61 -17.61 -12.38
CA ARG A 73 21.00 -17.77 -11.91
C ARG A 73 21.19 -19.17 -11.35
N ALA A 74 22.27 -19.84 -11.74
CA ALA A 74 22.62 -21.16 -11.23
C ALA A 74 23.26 -21.12 -9.83
N GLY A 75 23.55 -19.93 -9.31
CA GLY A 75 24.07 -19.68 -7.97
C GLY A 75 23.91 -18.19 -7.66
N SER A 76 23.77 -17.84 -6.38
CA SER A 76 23.63 -16.47 -5.97
C SER A 76 24.78 -15.60 -6.49
N GLY A 77 24.43 -14.45 -7.09
CA GLY A 77 25.41 -13.52 -7.70
C GLY A 77 26.06 -14.02 -9.00
N SER A 78 25.73 -15.21 -9.52
CA SER A 78 26.23 -15.65 -10.83
C SER A 78 25.62 -14.87 -11.97
N ALA A 79 26.20 -14.96 -13.18
CA ALA A 79 25.65 -14.31 -14.37
C ALA A 79 24.26 -14.86 -14.72
N TRP A 80 23.35 -13.96 -15.14
CA TRP A 80 22.04 -14.35 -15.62
C TRP A 80 22.13 -15.24 -16.87
N GLN A 81 21.44 -16.36 -16.82
CA GLN A 81 21.14 -17.24 -17.94
C GLN A 81 19.67 -17.07 -18.32
N HIS A 82 19.29 -17.44 -19.53
CA HIS A 82 17.90 -17.30 -19.96
C HIS A 82 17.49 -18.36 -20.98
N ALA A 83 16.20 -18.57 -21.14
CA ALA A 83 15.63 -19.42 -22.16
C ALA A 83 15.96 -18.88 -23.58
N THR A 84 16.31 -19.76 -24.51
CA THR A 84 16.67 -19.40 -25.89
C THR A 84 15.66 -19.97 -26.87
N THR A 85 15.88 -21.12 -27.44
CA THR A 85 15.10 -21.67 -28.55
C THR A 85 14.09 -22.70 -28.05
N LEU A 86 12.84 -22.56 -28.49
CA LEU A 86 11.80 -23.56 -28.24
C LEU A 86 12.19 -24.90 -28.90
N THR A 87 12.36 -25.94 -28.07
CA THR A 87 12.73 -27.29 -28.52
C THR A 87 11.55 -28.25 -28.56
N GLY A 88 10.49 -27.97 -27.81
CA GLY A 88 9.29 -28.79 -27.77
C GLY A 88 8.09 -28.08 -27.19
N TRP A 89 6.91 -28.60 -27.53
CA TRP A 89 5.66 -28.18 -26.89
C TRP A 89 4.64 -29.31 -26.85
N ARG A 90 3.72 -29.22 -25.89
CA ARG A 90 2.62 -30.18 -25.74
C ARG A 90 1.38 -29.47 -25.25
N TRP A 91 0.23 -29.78 -25.88
CA TRP A 91 -1.08 -29.39 -25.37
C TRP A 91 -1.79 -30.60 -24.81
N HIS A 92 -2.03 -30.63 -23.52
CA HIS A 92 -2.69 -31.73 -22.84
C HIS A 92 -3.49 -31.24 -21.64
N ALA A 93 -4.69 -31.77 -21.47
CA ALA A 93 -5.58 -31.48 -20.33
C ALA A 93 -5.79 -29.96 -20.06
N GLY A 94 -5.79 -29.11 -21.12
CA GLY A 94 -5.96 -27.67 -20.95
C GLY A 94 -4.69 -26.90 -20.58
N ILE A 95 -3.53 -27.54 -20.59
CA ILE A 95 -2.22 -26.94 -20.27
C ILE A 95 -1.33 -26.97 -21.50
N LEU A 96 -0.76 -25.81 -21.85
CA LEU A 96 0.29 -25.69 -22.85
C LEU A 96 1.64 -25.74 -22.13
N THR A 97 2.39 -26.84 -22.34
CA THR A 97 3.77 -26.99 -21.88
C THR A 97 4.73 -26.63 -23.00
N LEU A 98 5.72 -25.80 -22.70
CA LEU A 98 6.81 -25.37 -23.59
C LEU A 98 8.13 -25.86 -23.00
N THR A 99 9.03 -26.36 -23.87
CA THR A 99 10.40 -26.69 -23.45
C THR A 99 11.37 -25.90 -24.32
N ALA A 100 12.36 -25.27 -23.74
CA ALA A 100 13.34 -24.44 -24.44
C ALA A 100 14.75 -24.73 -23.93
N ASP A 101 15.72 -24.63 -24.86
CA ASP A 101 17.13 -24.56 -24.50
C ASP A 101 17.45 -23.27 -23.76
N THR A 102 18.61 -23.21 -23.12
CA THR A 102 19.08 -22.03 -22.39
C THR A 102 20.48 -21.62 -22.85
N THR A 103 20.92 -20.43 -22.40
CA THR A 103 22.31 -19.99 -22.56
C THR A 103 23.31 -20.81 -21.75
N LEU A 104 22.84 -21.56 -20.75
CA LEU A 104 23.67 -22.49 -19.96
C LEU A 104 23.61 -23.88 -20.56
N PRO A 105 24.72 -24.43 -21.11
CA PRO A 105 24.74 -25.76 -21.66
C PRO A 105 24.32 -26.84 -20.67
N GLY A 106 23.43 -27.75 -21.08
CA GLY A 106 22.89 -28.82 -20.24
C GLY A 106 21.67 -28.43 -19.38
N ALA A 107 21.31 -27.16 -19.32
CA ALA A 107 20.08 -26.71 -18.69
C ALA A 107 18.97 -26.45 -19.73
N SER A 108 17.72 -26.64 -19.33
CA SER A 108 16.54 -26.29 -20.12
C SER A 108 15.46 -25.64 -19.26
N VAL A 109 14.60 -24.84 -19.85
CA VAL A 109 13.41 -24.26 -19.20
C VAL A 109 12.18 -25.06 -19.62
N GLU A 110 11.35 -25.41 -18.65
CA GLU A 110 9.98 -25.88 -18.87
C GLU A 110 8.99 -24.82 -18.39
N ALA A 111 8.12 -24.33 -19.27
CA ALA A 111 7.07 -23.36 -18.93
C ALA A 111 5.68 -23.94 -19.23
N ARG A 112 4.76 -23.76 -18.30
CA ARG A 112 3.37 -24.24 -18.39
C ARG A 112 2.41 -23.05 -18.34
N LEU A 113 1.55 -22.94 -19.35
CA LEU A 113 0.49 -21.97 -19.43
C LEU A 113 -0.85 -22.66 -19.21
N THR A 114 -1.55 -22.28 -18.14
CA THR A 114 -2.89 -22.80 -17.82
C THR A 114 -3.91 -21.68 -18.02
N PRO A 115 -4.61 -21.62 -19.18
CA PRO A 115 -5.51 -20.53 -19.52
C PRO A 115 -6.88 -20.68 -18.88
N THR A 116 -7.48 -19.53 -18.49
CA THR A 116 -8.90 -19.34 -18.19
C THR A 116 -9.49 -18.28 -19.13
N ALA A 117 -10.70 -17.80 -18.86
CA ALA A 117 -11.38 -16.84 -19.72
C ALA A 117 -10.68 -15.47 -19.81
N ASP A 118 -10.10 -15.02 -18.69
CA ASP A 118 -9.64 -13.65 -18.41
C ASP A 118 -8.17 -13.58 -18.00
N ARG A 119 -7.51 -14.73 -17.82
CA ARG A 119 -6.12 -14.81 -17.37
C ARG A 119 -5.50 -16.15 -17.75
N TYR A 120 -4.19 -16.25 -17.59
CA TYR A 120 -3.50 -17.53 -17.56
C TYR A 120 -2.50 -17.58 -16.43
N ARG A 121 -2.34 -18.75 -15.83
CA ARG A 121 -1.23 -19.03 -14.92
C ARG A 121 -0.03 -19.40 -15.76
N LEU A 122 1.11 -18.81 -15.44
CA LEU A 122 2.43 -19.11 -15.98
C LEU A 122 3.30 -19.67 -14.86
N ASP A 123 3.54 -20.99 -14.91
CA ASP A 123 4.51 -21.66 -14.03
C ASP A 123 5.71 -22.05 -14.87
N TRP A 124 6.92 -21.78 -14.39
CA TRP A 124 8.11 -22.25 -15.09
C TRP A 124 9.24 -22.60 -14.14
N ASP A 125 10.09 -23.52 -14.57
CA ASP A 125 11.23 -24.02 -13.82
C ASP A 125 12.42 -24.31 -14.73
N VAL A 126 13.60 -24.51 -14.13
CA VAL A 126 14.83 -24.88 -14.82
C VAL A 126 15.13 -26.36 -14.55
N LYS A 127 15.50 -27.09 -15.59
CA LYS A 127 15.92 -28.48 -15.52
C LYS A 127 17.42 -28.60 -15.78
N GLY A 128 18.08 -29.57 -15.15
CA GLY A 128 19.50 -29.88 -15.33
C GLY A 128 20.45 -29.07 -14.45
N VAL A 129 19.94 -28.06 -13.71
CA VAL A 129 20.69 -27.28 -12.71
C VAL A 129 19.71 -26.78 -11.63
N ASP A 130 20.22 -26.63 -10.42
CA ASP A 130 19.47 -25.95 -9.35
C ASP A 130 19.59 -24.42 -9.53
N ALA A 131 18.47 -23.77 -9.77
CA ALA A 131 18.44 -22.34 -9.88
C ALA A 131 18.36 -21.69 -8.48
N ALA A 132 19.16 -20.66 -8.24
CA ALA A 132 19.14 -19.87 -7.03
C ALA A 132 18.16 -18.70 -7.11
N GLU A 133 18.00 -18.13 -8.30
CA GLU A 133 17.13 -16.99 -8.59
C GLU A 133 16.42 -17.21 -9.93
N LEU A 134 15.14 -16.83 -10.00
CA LEU A 134 14.31 -16.88 -11.21
C LEU A 134 13.74 -15.49 -11.50
N SER A 135 13.68 -15.06 -12.76
CA SER A 135 13.15 -13.73 -13.09
C SER A 135 12.40 -13.71 -14.42
N LEU A 136 11.28 -13.02 -14.43
CA LEU A 136 10.48 -12.74 -15.62
C LEU A 136 10.74 -11.29 -16.07
N VAL A 137 11.00 -11.08 -17.35
CA VAL A 137 11.31 -9.75 -17.89
C VAL A 137 10.30 -9.37 -18.98
N TYR A 138 9.72 -8.19 -18.86
CA TYR A 138 8.78 -7.61 -19.82
C TYR A 138 9.34 -6.34 -20.47
N GLY A 139 9.01 -6.13 -21.75
CA GLY A 139 9.16 -4.84 -22.39
C GLY A 139 8.00 -3.92 -22.00
N LEU A 140 8.29 -2.82 -21.32
CA LEU A 140 7.26 -1.92 -20.75
C LEU A 140 6.42 -1.23 -21.83
N SER A 141 7.05 -0.78 -22.92
CA SER A 141 6.40 0.01 -23.97
C SER A 141 5.26 -0.72 -24.70
N ALA A 142 5.25 -2.05 -24.70
CA ALA A 142 4.21 -2.84 -25.37
C ALA A 142 2.84 -2.74 -24.66
N SER A 143 2.84 -2.37 -23.39
CA SER A 143 1.68 -2.42 -22.49
C SER A 143 1.11 -1.04 -22.17
N GLY A 144 1.72 0.03 -22.64
CA GLY A 144 1.45 1.38 -22.15
C GLY A 144 1.99 1.58 -20.73
N HIS A 145 1.36 2.44 -19.97
CA HIS A 145 1.77 2.76 -18.61
C HIS A 145 1.55 1.62 -17.61
N TRP A 146 2.43 1.54 -16.60
CA TRP A 146 2.43 0.52 -15.54
C TRP A 146 2.11 1.12 -14.18
N TYR A 147 1.34 0.38 -13.38
CA TYR A 147 0.85 0.75 -12.04
C TYR A 147 0.90 -0.46 -11.11
N GLY A 148 0.50 -0.28 -9.85
CA GLY A 148 0.53 -1.33 -8.83
C GLY A 148 1.76 -1.18 -7.93
N HIS A 149 2.42 -2.28 -7.54
CA HIS A 149 3.63 -2.32 -6.74
C HIS A 149 3.42 -1.91 -5.26
N GLY A 150 2.70 -0.82 -5.02
CA GLY A 150 2.63 -0.13 -3.73
C GLY A 150 3.61 1.03 -3.64
N GLU A 151 4.22 1.21 -2.47
CA GLU A 151 5.23 2.26 -2.25
C GLU A 151 6.55 1.90 -2.93
N THR A 152 7.14 2.87 -3.63
CA THR A 152 8.41 2.65 -4.35
C THR A 152 9.60 3.20 -3.59
N THR A 153 10.77 2.60 -3.87
CA THR A 153 12.07 3.22 -3.65
C THR A 153 12.70 3.61 -4.98
N THR A 154 13.48 4.68 -5.00
CA THR A 154 14.26 5.07 -6.18
C THR A 154 15.75 4.91 -5.92
N PRO A 155 16.57 4.66 -6.97
CA PRO A 155 18.01 4.46 -6.82
C PRO A 155 18.76 5.66 -6.20
N SER A 156 18.16 6.84 -6.25
CA SER A 156 18.83 8.11 -5.88
C SER A 156 18.30 8.74 -4.59
N GLY A 157 17.27 8.22 -4.01
CA GLY A 157 16.59 8.86 -2.88
C GLY A 157 16.09 7.88 -1.83
N GLY A 158 15.80 8.39 -0.68
CA GLY A 158 15.10 7.65 0.35
C GLY A 158 13.66 7.32 -0.09
N PRO A 159 13.02 6.36 0.53
CA PRO A 159 11.65 5.93 0.24
C PRO A 159 10.59 6.99 0.51
N TYR A 160 10.99 8.15 1.00
CA TYR A 160 10.10 9.13 1.62
C TYR A 160 9.48 10.12 0.64
N THR A 161 10.07 10.35 -0.53
CA THR A 161 9.71 11.49 -1.38
C THR A 161 9.41 11.17 -2.83
N ASP A 162 9.65 9.93 -3.29
CA ASP A 162 9.52 9.57 -4.69
C ASP A 162 8.50 8.45 -4.89
N GLN A 163 7.44 8.77 -5.62
CA GLN A 163 6.46 7.81 -6.10
C GLN A 163 6.17 8.11 -7.57
N PRO A 164 6.86 7.48 -8.49
CA PRO A 164 6.58 7.64 -9.91
C PRO A 164 5.12 7.30 -10.23
N TRP A 165 4.50 8.14 -11.06
CA TRP A 165 3.15 7.91 -11.54
C TRP A 165 3.02 8.36 -13.00
N PRO A 166 2.90 7.41 -13.94
CA PRO A 166 2.97 5.95 -13.78
C PRO A 166 4.38 5.46 -13.38
N LEU A 167 4.52 4.17 -12.99
CA LEU A 167 5.80 3.60 -12.53
C LEU A 167 6.89 3.62 -13.60
N ASP A 168 6.52 3.39 -14.86
CA ASP A 168 7.43 3.37 -16.01
C ASP A 168 7.96 4.77 -16.40
N ALA A 169 7.35 5.84 -15.88
CA ALA A 169 7.86 7.21 -16.05
C ALA A 169 9.05 7.53 -15.13
N GLY A 170 9.25 6.72 -14.10
CA GLY A 170 10.37 6.83 -13.17
C GLY A 170 11.43 5.76 -13.38
N GLN A 171 12.28 5.62 -12.37
CA GLN A 171 13.26 4.55 -12.23
C GLN A 171 12.98 3.87 -10.89
N VAL A 172 12.31 2.71 -10.93
CA VAL A 172 12.03 1.93 -9.72
C VAL A 172 13.06 0.81 -9.61
N GLU A 173 13.71 0.70 -8.46
CA GLU A 173 14.64 -0.38 -8.14
C GLU A 173 14.46 -0.77 -6.68
N GLN A 174 14.03 -1.99 -6.44
CA GLN A 174 13.74 -2.50 -5.11
C GLN A 174 14.18 -3.95 -4.97
N PRO A 175 15.41 -4.18 -4.48
CA PRO A 175 15.98 -5.52 -4.32
C PRO A 175 15.43 -6.27 -3.10
N ASP A 176 14.82 -5.57 -2.15
CA ASP A 176 14.22 -6.12 -0.92
C ASP A 176 12.69 -6.15 -0.96
N PHE A 177 12.12 -6.26 -2.16
CA PHE A 177 10.69 -6.30 -2.35
C PHE A 177 10.09 -7.58 -1.76
N GLY A 178 9.49 -7.49 -0.58
CA GLY A 178 8.96 -8.68 0.10
C GLY A 178 8.60 -8.48 1.57
N PRO A 179 8.49 -9.59 2.32
CA PRO A 179 7.99 -9.56 3.70
C PRO A 179 8.87 -8.79 4.69
N ALA A 180 10.15 -8.58 4.39
CA ALA A 180 11.05 -7.78 5.22
C ALA A 180 11.21 -6.32 4.74
N SER A 181 10.53 -5.92 3.67
CA SER A 181 10.56 -4.55 3.17
C SER A 181 10.03 -3.55 4.20
N TYR A 182 10.56 -2.32 4.17
CA TYR A 182 10.02 -1.20 4.95
C TYR A 182 8.83 -0.55 4.26
N GLN A 183 8.72 -0.71 2.94
CA GLN A 183 7.62 -0.18 2.14
C GLN A 183 6.44 -1.14 2.16
N MET A 184 5.25 -0.59 2.02
CA MET A 184 4.08 -1.39 1.74
C MET A 184 4.04 -1.75 0.27
N VAL A 185 4.25 -3.02 -0.02
CA VAL A 185 4.35 -3.56 -1.38
C VAL A 185 3.53 -4.84 -1.53
N ASP A 186 3.04 -5.09 -2.75
CA ASP A 186 2.45 -6.36 -3.14
C ASP A 186 2.90 -6.75 -4.55
N PRO A 187 3.13 -8.04 -4.85
CA PRO A 187 3.66 -8.49 -6.13
C PRO A 187 2.61 -8.46 -7.24
N PHE A 188 1.92 -7.33 -7.35
CA PHE A 188 0.87 -7.08 -8.32
C PHE A 188 1.12 -5.80 -9.11
N TRP A 189 1.11 -5.93 -10.42
CA TRP A 189 1.24 -4.83 -11.39
C TRP A 189 0.13 -4.92 -12.42
N TYR A 190 -0.33 -3.78 -12.91
CA TYR A 190 -1.32 -3.71 -13.99
C TYR A 190 -0.99 -2.56 -14.95
N THR A 191 -1.60 -2.58 -16.14
CA THR A 191 -1.19 -1.69 -17.24
C THR A 191 -2.36 -0.92 -17.85
N GLU A 192 -2.03 0.19 -18.52
CA GLU A 192 -2.97 0.95 -19.35
C GLU A 192 -3.69 0.05 -20.36
N SER A 193 -2.99 -0.94 -20.91
CA SER A 193 -3.56 -1.89 -21.87
C SER A 193 -4.50 -2.92 -21.24
N SER A 194 -4.76 -2.84 -19.93
CA SER A 194 -5.63 -3.74 -19.16
C SER A 194 -5.11 -5.18 -19.13
N ALA A 195 -3.81 -5.33 -19.03
CA ALA A 195 -3.16 -6.57 -18.63
C ALA A 195 -2.58 -6.40 -17.22
N GLY A 196 -2.35 -7.49 -16.53
CA GLY A 196 -1.75 -7.47 -15.19
C GLY A 196 -0.83 -8.65 -14.96
N LEU A 197 0.03 -8.52 -13.97
CA LEU A 197 0.94 -9.55 -13.48
C LEU A 197 0.80 -9.63 -11.97
N TYR A 198 0.53 -10.82 -11.44
CA TYR A 198 0.64 -11.16 -10.04
C TYR A 198 1.63 -12.30 -9.89
N VAL A 199 2.70 -12.09 -9.13
CA VAL A 199 3.70 -13.12 -8.83
C VAL A 199 3.32 -13.78 -7.51
N ASP A 200 3.01 -15.08 -7.57
CA ASP A 200 2.56 -15.88 -6.42
C ASP A 200 3.79 -16.49 -5.72
N THR A 201 4.35 -15.75 -4.77
CA THR A 201 5.54 -16.16 -4.02
C THR A 201 5.47 -15.72 -2.57
N ASP A 202 6.07 -16.48 -1.66
CA ASP A 202 6.33 -16.10 -0.27
C ASP A 202 7.76 -15.57 -0.05
N ASP A 203 8.58 -15.59 -1.10
CA ASP A 203 9.99 -15.19 -1.04
C ASP A 203 10.19 -13.71 -1.36
N THR A 204 11.30 -13.14 -0.94
CA THR A 204 11.74 -11.83 -1.35
C THR A 204 11.96 -11.77 -2.86
N MET A 205 11.68 -10.63 -3.46
CA MET A 205 11.87 -10.37 -4.88
C MET A 205 12.88 -9.23 -5.10
N ASP A 206 13.57 -9.30 -6.24
CA ASP A 206 14.30 -8.18 -6.84
C ASP A 206 13.44 -7.62 -7.97
N VAL A 207 12.89 -6.43 -7.75
CA VAL A 207 11.97 -5.77 -8.69
C VAL A 207 12.56 -4.49 -9.23
N SER A 208 12.57 -4.36 -10.57
CA SER A 208 12.93 -3.10 -11.20
C SER A 208 12.02 -2.76 -12.38
N LEU A 209 11.60 -1.50 -12.48
CA LEU A 209 10.87 -0.97 -13.63
C LEU A 209 11.62 0.24 -14.17
N ASN A 210 12.10 0.12 -15.41
CA ASN A 210 12.84 1.17 -16.11
C ASN A 210 14.07 1.72 -15.34
N ALA A 211 14.63 0.95 -14.40
CA ALA A 211 15.73 1.40 -13.54
C ALA A 211 16.96 1.88 -14.33
N GLY A 212 17.30 1.17 -15.40
CA GLY A 212 18.37 1.56 -16.33
C GLY A 212 17.94 2.48 -17.47
N GLN A 213 16.73 3.04 -17.45
CA GLN A 213 16.11 3.74 -18.60
C GLN A 213 16.08 2.88 -19.88
N ASP A 214 16.01 1.55 -19.70
CA ASP A 214 16.10 0.56 -20.75
C ASP A 214 14.73 0.07 -21.26
N GLY A 215 13.64 0.56 -20.67
CA GLY A 215 12.28 0.20 -21.02
C GLY A 215 11.89 -1.23 -20.60
N LEU A 216 12.58 -1.80 -19.60
CA LEU A 216 12.33 -3.15 -19.12
C LEU A 216 11.76 -3.15 -17.69
N GLY A 217 10.82 -4.07 -17.47
CA GLY A 217 10.37 -4.48 -16.14
C GLY A 217 10.92 -5.85 -15.78
N ARG A 218 11.59 -5.97 -14.64
CA ARG A 218 12.19 -7.18 -14.13
C ARG A 218 11.54 -7.57 -12.82
N PHE A 219 11.12 -8.82 -12.72
CA PHE A 219 10.38 -9.36 -11.60
C PHE A 219 11.08 -10.64 -11.16
N GLY A 220 12.12 -10.50 -10.34
CA GLY A 220 12.94 -11.60 -9.85
C GLY A 220 12.40 -12.16 -8.54
N VAL A 221 12.51 -13.48 -8.35
CA VAL A 221 12.29 -14.19 -7.07
C VAL A 221 13.62 -14.74 -6.62
N ASP A 222 14.03 -14.41 -5.40
CA ASP A 222 15.38 -14.67 -4.87
C ASP A 222 15.58 -16.12 -4.45
N SER A 223 14.56 -16.95 -4.48
CA SER A 223 14.66 -18.36 -4.15
C SER A 223 13.64 -19.18 -4.96
N GLY A 224 13.75 -20.48 -4.81
CA GLY A 224 12.76 -21.41 -5.33
C GLY A 224 13.13 -22.09 -6.64
N SER A 225 12.54 -23.25 -6.82
CA SER A 225 12.72 -24.09 -8.00
C SER A 225 11.68 -23.82 -9.09
N THR A 226 10.66 -23.03 -8.80
CA THR A 226 9.55 -22.74 -9.71
C THR A 226 9.08 -21.29 -9.56
N TYR A 227 9.05 -20.58 -10.69
CA TYR A 227 8.43 -19.26 -10.77
C TYR A 227 6.94 -19.41 -11.05
N GLN A 228 6.11 -18.74 -10.27
CA GLN A 228 4.64 -18.82 -10.39
C GLN A 228 4.05 -17.43 -10.58
N ALA A 229 3.26 -17.26 -11.62
CA ALA A 229 2.61 -15.99 -11.88
C ALA A 229 1.22 -16.17 -12.49
N THR A 230 0.34 -15.22 -12.20
CA THR A 230 -0.94 -15.03 -12.90
C THR A 230 -0.84 -13.82 -13.80
N VAL A 231 -1.11 -14.00 -15.08
CA VAL A 231 -1.17 -12.93 -16.07
C VAL A 231 -2.62 -12.67 -16.42
N PHE A 232 -3.13 -11.50 -16.02
CA PHE A 232 -4.51 -11.07 -16.30
C PHE A 232 -4.60 -10.43 -17.70
N VAL A 233 -5.75 -10.63 -18.37
CA VAL A 233 -6.04 -10.04 -19.69
C VAL A 233 -7.49 -9.59 -19.73
N GLU A 234 -7.71 -8.35 -19.33
CA GLU A 234 -9.03 -7.81 -19.08
C GLU A 234 -9.43 -6.65 -20.02
N SER A 235 -10.67 -6.17 -19.86
CA SER A 235 -11.21 -5.08 -20.69
C SER A 235 -10.80 -3.69 -20.21
N THR A 236 -10.54 -3.53 -18.91
CA THR A 236 -10.14 -2.28 -18.25
C THR A 236 -9.11 -2.55 -17.16
N PRO A 237 -8.28 -1.55 -16.79
CA PRO A 237 -7.37 -1.69 -15.64
C PRO A 237 -8.11 -2.03 -14.34
N ARG A 238 -9.30 -1.49 -14.15
CA ARG A 238 -10.15 -1.81 -13.00
C ARG A 238 -10.54 -3.29 -12.97
N ALA A 239 -10.91 -3.89 -14.10
CA ALA A 239 -11.26 -5.31 -14.14
C ALA A 239 -10.05 -6.20 -13.81
N VAL A 240 -8.82 -5.78 -14.15
CA VAL A 240 -7.58 -6.45 -13.69
C VAL A 240 -7.47 -6.40 -12.17
N TYR A 241 -7.74 -5.24 -11.57
CA TYR A 241 -7.77 -5.08 -10.13
C TYR A 241 -8.85 -5.95 -9.47
N ASP A 242 -10.08 -5.95 -10.02
CA ASP A 242 -11.19 -6.74 -9.47
C ASP A 242 -10.86 -8.24 -9.49
N ASP A 243 -10.18 -8.73 -10.52
CA ASP A 243 -9.70 -10.11 -10.63
C ASP A 243 -8.59 -10.44 -9.61
N TYR A 244 -7.65 -9.51 -9.41
CA TYR A 244 -6.61 -9.63 -8.39
C TYR A 244 -7.22 -9.70 -6.98
N ILE A 245 -8.17 -8.82 -6.66
CA ILE A 245 -8.92 -8.83 -5.40
C ILE A 245 -9.66 -10.17 -5.20
N GLY A 246 -10.15 -10.77 -6.28
CA GLY A 246 -10.75 -12.11 -6.24
C GLY A 246 -9.77 -13.21 -5.81
N ILE A 247 -8.46 -12.99 -5.91
CA ILE A 247 -7.40 -13.91 -5.45
C ILE A 247 -7.01 -13.61 -4.00
N VAL A 248 -6.68 -12.34 -3.70
CA VAL A 248 -6.10 -11.97 -2.40
C VAL A 248 -7.13 -11.66 -1.32
N GLY A 249 -8.38 -11.43 -1.69
CA GLY A 249 -9.47 -11.18 -0.76
C GLY A 249 -9.73 -9.69 -0.50
N THR A 250 -10.69 -9.42 0.38
CA THR A 250 -11.11 -8.07 0.79
C THR A 250 -11.22 -7.99 2.30
N PRO A 251 -11.11 -6.80 2.90
CA PRO A 251 -11.35 -6.64 4.32
C PRO A 251 -12.74 -7.16 4.72
N ARG A 252 -12.80 -7.90 5.83
CA ARG A 252 -14.05 -8.45 6.36
C ARG A 252 -14.84 -7.43 7.16
N GLN A 253 -14.15 -6.49 7.76
CA GLN A 253 -14.65 -5.36 8.54
C GLN A 253 -13.72 -4.17 8.37
N SER A 254 -14.07 -3.04 8.93
CA SER A 254 -13.13 -1.92 9.17
C SER A 254 -12.90 -1.83 10.67
N ASP A 255 -11.64 -1.80 11.09
CA ASP A 255 -11.27 -1.63 12.50
C ASP A 255 -11.42 -0.17 12.93
N ALA A 256 -11.38 0.77 11.97
CA ALA A 256 -11.71 2.16 12.25
C ALA A 256 -13.23 2.36 12.35
N THR A 257 -13.67 3.09 13.37
CA THR A 257 -15.07 3.43 13.63
C THR A 257 -15.55 4.55 12.70
N TYR A 258 -16.87 4.81 12.67
CA TYR A 258 -17.42 5.95 11.93
C TYR A 258 -16.82 7.28 12.37
N GLU A 259 -16.60 7.45 13.67
CA GLU A 259 -16.06 8.67 14.27
C GLU A 259 -14.60 8.92 13.82
N GLN A 260 -13.83 7.87 13.60
CA GLN A 260 -12.47 7.95 13.06
C GLN A 260 -12.45 8.36 11.58
N TYR A 261 -13.46 7.92 10.81
CA TYR A 261 -13.67 8.44 9.44
C TYR A 261 -14.27 9.85 9.41
N GLU A 262 -14.78 10.36 10.52
CA GLU A 262 -15.36 11.69 10.62
C GLU A 262 -14.35 12.74 11.08
N LYS A 263 -13.50 12.40 12.07
CA LYS A 263 -12.63 13.33 12.76
C LYS A 263 -11.16 12.92 12.67
N PRO A 264 -10.23 13.88 12.63
CA PRO A 264 -8.81 13.56 12.57
C PRO A 264 -8.33 12.82 13.83
N LEU A 265 -7.32 11.98 13.64
CA LEU A 265 -6.45 11.48 14.68
C LEU A 265 -5.26 12.44 14.84
N TRP A 266 -4.92 12.80 16.07
CA TRP A 266 -3.78 13.64 16.43
C TRP A 266 -2.68 12.82 17.09
N ASN A 267 -1.54 12.72 16.43
CA ASN A 267 -0.38 11.95 16.90
C ASN A 267 0.69 12.90 17.48
N SER A 268 1.46 12.42 18.44
CA SER A 268 2.49 13.23 19.10
C SER A 268 3.84 13.29 18.34
N TRP A 269 4.07 12.42 17.34
CA TRP A 269 5.40 12.20 16.78
C TRP A 269 6.00 13.44 16.10
N ALA A 270 5.43 13.94 15.01
CA ALA A 270 6.00 15.10 14.31
C ALA A 270 5.96 16.39 15.15
N GLN A 271 5.11 16.43 16.19
CA GLN A 271 5.04 17.56 17.13
C GLN A 271 6.20 17.57 18.12
N PHE A 272 6.67 16.41 18.60
CA PHE A 272 7.62 16.32 19.71
C PHE A 272 8.79 15.37 19.47
N TYR A 273 8.70 14.46 18.52
CA TYR A 273 9.60 13.32 18.41
C TYR A 273 9.72 12.56 19.75
N THR A 274 10.90 12.10 20.10
CA THR A 274 11.20 11.45 21.38
C THR A 274 11.20 12.41 22.56
N ASN A 275 11.05 13.71 22.35
CA ASN A 275 11.00 14.73 23.42
C ASN A 275 9.56 14.97 23.90
N VAL A 276 8.78 13.92 24.02
CA VAL A 276 7.40 13.94 24.53
C VAL A 276 7.35 13.63 26.02
N SER A 277 6.35 14.15 26.70
CA SER A 277 6.09 13.87 28.12
C SER A 277 4.59 14.02 28.41
N GLN A 278 4.15 13.55 29.58
CA GLN A 278 2.79 13.73 30.05
C GLN A 278 2.34 15.20 30.00
N GLU A 279 3.16 16.11 30.50
CA GLU A 279 2.87 17.56 30.49
C GLU A 279 2.69 18.07 29.05
N LYS A 280 3.61 17.74 28.15
CA LYS A 280 3.57 18.18 26.75
C LYS A 280 2.38 17.61 25.99
N LEU A 281 2.07 16.32 26.18
CA LEU A 281 0.94 15.68 25.52
C LEU A 281 -0.39 16.30 25.97
N LEU A 282 -0.53 16.56 27.29
CA LEU A 282 -1.73 17.21 27.83
C LEU A 282 -1.85 18.65 27.34
N ALA A 283 -0.76 19.42 27.30
CA ALA A 283 -0.76 20.76 26.73
C ALA A 283 -1.15 20.76 25.25
N TYR A 284 -0.67 19.79 24.49
CA TYR A 284 -1.01 19.60 23.08
C TYR A 284 -2.50 19.30 22.91
N ALA A 285 -3.04 18.31 23.61
CA ALA A 285 -4.45 17.94 23.55
C ALA A 285 -5.36 19.13 23.95
N THR A 286 -4.99 19.84 25.01
CA THR A 286 -5.72 21.04 25.48
C THR A 286 -5.69 22.15 24.42
N ALA A 287 -4.53 22.41 23.80
CA ALA A 287 -4.43 23.44 22.75
C ALA A 287 -5.28 23.11 21.51
N LEU A 288 -5.32 21.84 21.11
CA LEU A 288 -6.19 21.38 20.02
C LEU A 288 -7.67 21.60 20.34
N HIS A 289 -8.08 21.21 21.54
CA HIS A 289 -9.45 21.41 22.04
C HIS A 289 -9.83 22.90 22.10
N ASP A 290 -9.01 23.72 22.74
CA ASP A 290 -9.30 25.15 22.94
C ASP A 290 -9.32 25.95 21.62
N LYS A 291 -8.56 25.50 20.63
CA LYS A 291 -8.58 26.08 19.27
C LYS A 291 -9.71 25.53 18.42
N GLY A 292 -10.54 24.63 18.92
CA GLY A 292 -11.66 24.02 18.20
C GLY A 292 -11.21 23.28 16.94
N LEU A 293 -10.06 22.61 17.01
CA LEU A 293 -9.55 21.83 15.89
C LEU A 293 -10.24 20.47 15.79
N GLY A 294 -10.87 20.01 16.89
CA GLY A 294 -11.56 18.72 16.91
C GLY A 294 -10.61 17.53 16.79
N GLY A 295 -11.17 16.37 16.88
CA GLY A 295 -10.43 15.10 16.75
C GLY A 295 -11.20 13.97 17.39
N HIS A 296 -10.89 12.75 16.99
CA HIS A 296 -11.40 11.56 17.66
C HIS A 296 -10.38 11.06 18.71
N THR A 297 -9.10 11.02 18.35
CA THR A 297 -8.05 10.40 19.15
C THR A 297 -6.87 11.35 19.35
N VAL A 298 -6.28 11.32 20.54
CA VAL A 298 -4.91 11.79 20.80
C VAL A 298 -4.03 10.56 21.02
N GLN A 299 -3.07 10.35 20.13
CA GLN A 299 -2.19 9.19 20.11
C GLN A 299 -0.80 9.57 20.61
N LEU A 300 -0.36 8.93 21.70
CA LEU A 300 1.02 8.99 22.15
C LEU A 300 1.86 8.02 21.31
N ASP A 301 2.74 8.60 20.51
CA ASP A 301 3.68 7.87 19.67
C ASP A 301 4.91 7.44 20.49
N ASP A 302 5.93 7.01 19.83
CA ASP A 302 7.26 6.82 20.37
C ASP A 302 7.73 8.12 21.07
N LYS A 303 8.28 8.23 22.18
CA LYS A 303 8.89 7.30 23.11
C LYS A 303 8.18 7.44 24.46
N TRP A 304 7.30 6.52 24.79
CA TRP A 304 6.61 6.53 26.06
C TRP A 304 7.27 5.59 27.10
N GLU A 305 8.05 4.62 26.64
CA GLU A 305 8.83 3.70 27.46
C GLU A 305 10.22 4.26 27.78
N SER A 306 10.79 3.88 28.91
CA SER A 306 12.19 4.19 29.20
C SER A 306 13.14 3.45 28.24
N ASN A 307 12.90 2.15 28.01
CA ASN A 307 13.57 1.31 27.01
C ASN A 307 12.51 0.55 26.21
N TYR A 308 12.69 0.46 24.89
CA TYR A 308 11.71 -0.20 24.01
C TYR A 308 11.50 -1.66 24.36
N GLY A 309 10.26 -2.04 24.53
CA GLY A 309 9.84 -3.37 24.93
C GLY A 309 9.69 -3.56 26.45
N ASN A 310 9.90 -2.52 27.26
CA ASN A 310 9.57 -2.59 28.70
C ASN A 310 8.07 -2.77 28.95
N MET A 311 7.24 -2.32 28.02
CA MET A 311 5.77 -2.35 28.12
C MET A 311 5.23 -1.65 29.38
N THR A 312 5.95 -0.61 29.83
CA THR A 312 5.61 0.24 30.97
C THR A 312 6.04 1.67 30.71
N PHE A 313 5.21 2.63 31.14
CA PHE A 313 5.53 4.04 30.98
C PHE A 313 6.80 4.43 31.74
N ASP A 314 7.61 5.31 31.13
CA ASP A 314 8.74 5.93 31.81
C ASP A 314 8.21 6.82 32.97
N PRO A 315 8.48 6.47 34.24
CA PRO A 315 7.93 7.22 35.36
C PRO A 315 8.46 8.65 35.50
N LYS A 316 9.55 8.99 34.79
CA LYS A 316 10.10 10.35 34.78
C LYS A 316 9.35 11.23 33.79
N ALA A 317 9.05 10.70 32.61
CA ALA A 317 8.33 11.43 31.58
C ALA A 317 6.80 11.39 31.80
N TYR A 318 6.30 10.30 32.40
CA TYR A 318 4.87 10.03 32.63
C TYR A 318 4.64 9.62 34.09
N PRO A 319 4.62 10.58 35.03
CA PRO A 319 4.49 10.28 36.48
C PRO A 319 3.12 9.70 36.84
N ASP A 320 2.06 10.01 36.08
CA ASP A 320 0.71 9.46 36.29
C ASP A 320 0.00 9.25 34.95
N PRO A 321 0.34 8.19 34.20
CA PRO A 321 -0.25 7.94 32.88
C PRO A 321 -1.75 7.65 32.93
N LYS A 322 -2.27 7.16 34.06
CA LYS A 322 -3.71 6.94 34.26
C LYS A 322 -4.47 8.26 34.36
N ALA A 323 -3.96 9.21 35.13
CA ALA A 323 -4.54 10.55 35.20
C ALA A 323 -4.40 11.30 33.86
N MET A 324 -3.29 11.09 33.12
CA MET A 324 -3.11 11.63 31.78
C MET A 324 -4.19 11.16 30.82
N SER A 325 -4.41 9.85 30.73
CA SER A 325 -5.47 9.28 29.89
C SER A 325 -6.85 9.81 30.28
N ALA A 326 -7.18 9.81 31.57
CA ALA A 326 -8.46 10.35 32.06
C ALA A 326 -8.67 11.83 31.68
N GLN A 327 -7.59 12.63 31.65
CA GLN A 327 -7.68 14.03 31.23
C GLN A 327 -7.88 14.12 29.71
N ILE A 328 -7.23 13.29 28.89
CA ILE A 328 -7.45 13.22 27.43
C ILE A 328 -8.91 12.87 27.16
N HIS A 329 -9.46 11.86 27.84
CA HIS A 329 -10.88 11.50 27.73
C HIS A 329 -11.81 12.65 28.15
N SER A 330 -11.46 13.41 29.18
CA SER A 330 -12.27 14.56 29.63
C SER A 330 -12.32 15.69 28.61
N LEU A 331 -11.37 15.77 27.68
CA LEU A 331 -11.35 16.67 26.53
C LEU A 331 -12.16 16.14 25.33
N GLY A 332 -12.70 14.93 25.43
CA GLY A 332 -13.50 14.28 24.39
C GLY A 332 -12.69 13.52 23.34
N TYR A 333 -11.45 13.12 23.65
CA TYR A 333 -10.61 12.30 22.80
C TYR A 333 -10.46 10.90 23.38
N ASP A 334 -10.36 9.90 22.54
CA ASP A 334 -9.80 8.61 22.89
C ASP A 334 -8.29 8.71 23.04
N PHE A 335 -7.69 7.81 23.83
CA PHE A 335 -6.26 7.74 24.03
C PHE A 335 -5.64 6.57 23.27
N GLY A 336 -4.88 6.86 22.22
CA GLY A 336 -4.13 5.87 21.45
C GLY A 336 -2.69 5.73 21.91
N LEU A 337 -2.09 4.55 21.70
CA LEU A 337 -0.71 4.26 22.08
C LEU A 337 0.06 3.55 20.96
N TRP A 338 1.27 4.02 20.66
CA TRP A 338 2.23 3.37 19.78
C TRP A 338 2.81 2.12 20.44
N VAL A 339 2.92 1.01 19.70
CA VAL A 339 3.52 -0.25 20.13
C VAL A 339 4.33 -0.90 19.03
N THR A 340 5.30 -1.73 19.43
CA THR A 340 6.14 -2.51 18.49
C THR A 340 6.37 -3.92 19.02
N LEU A 341 6.60 -4.88 18.12
CA LEU A 341 7.05 -6.23 18.46
C LEU A 341 8.55 -6.30 18.78
N TRP A 342 9.27 -5.20 18.67
CA TRP A 342 10.71 -5.13 18.84
C TRP A 342 11.07 -4.83 20.29
N ILE A 343 11.88 -5.70 20.91
CA ILE A 343 12.27 -5.62 22.32
C ILE A 343 13.77 -5.38 22.36
N ASN A 344 14.18 -4.17 22.76
CA ASN A 344 15.59 -3.82 22.85
C ASN A 344 16.34 -4.66 23.90
N LEU A 345 17.64 -4.88 23.65
CA LEU A 345 18.50 -5.65 24.53
C LEU A 345 18.60 -5.08 25.95
N ASP A 346 18.41 -3.78 26.10
CA ASP A 346 18.39 -3.07 27.39
C ASP A 346 17.00 -3.00 28.05
N SER A 347 16.00 -3.60 27.42
CA SER A 347 14.67 -3.78 28.00
C SER A 347 14.68 -4.78 29.14
N THR A 348 13.90 -4.51 30.17
CA THR A 348 13.67 -5.47 31.27
C THR A 348 13.01 -6.77 30.83
N ASN A 349 12.32 -6.76 29.69
CA ASN A 349 11.64 -7.92 29.12
C ASN A 349 12.52 -8.76 28.18
N TYR A 350 13.66 -8.24 27.71
CA TYR A 350 14.47 -8.95 26.71
C TYR A 350 14.96 -10.30 27.22
N GLN A 351 15.61 -10.33 28.40
CA GLN A 351 16.14 -11.58 28.95
C GLN A 351 15.04 -12.61 29.23
N TYR A 352 13.90 -12.13 29.76
CA TYR A 352 12.75 -13.00 29.97
C TYR A 352 12.26 -13.62 28.66
N ALA A 353 12.09 -12.81 27.60
CA ALA A 353 11.63 -13.29 26.30
C ALA A 353 12.63 -14.27 25.67
N ALA A 354 13.93 -14.00 25.80
CA ALA A 354 15.00 -14.89 25.30
C ALA A 354 14.99 -16.24 26.04
N ASP A 355 14.92 -16.23 27.37
CA ASP A 355 14.94 -17.45 28.20
C ASP A 355 13.70 -18.34 27.99
N HIS A 356 12.60 -17.78 27.50
CA HIS A 356 11.34 -18.49 27.25
C HIS A 356 11.11 -18.85 25.78
N ASP A 357 12.11 -18.64 24.90
CA ASP A 357 11.99 -18.89 23.45
C ASP A 357 10.85 -18.04 22.81
N TYR A 358 10.73 -16.77 23.20
CA TYR A 358 9.69 -15.87 22.72
C TYR A 358 10.16 -14.91 21.61
N LEU A 359 11.45 -14.97 21.25
CA LEU A 359 12.03 -14.17 20.18
C LEU A 359 12.31 -15.04 18.95
N LEU A 360 12.28 -14.42 17.77
CA LEU A 360 12.77 -15.07 16.55
C LEU A 360 14.23 -15.49 16.71
N HIS A 361 14.61 -16.53 16.02
CA HIS A 361 15.99 -17.03 16.03
C HIS A 361 16.82 -16.39 14.92
N ASP A 362 18.13 -16.31 15.13
CA ASP A 362 19.08 -15.85 14.14
C ASP A 362 19.18 -16.83 12.97
N ALA A 363 19.14 -16.32 11.74
CA ALA A 363 19.15 -17.17 10.56
C ALA A 363 20.48 -17.94 10.36
N ALA A 364 21.59 -17.34 10.82
CA ALA A 364 22.92 -17.97 10.72
C ALA A 364 23.23 -18.89 11.91
N ASP A 365 22.64 -18.64 13.08
CA ASP A 365 22.81 -19.44 14.31
C ASP A 365 21.48 -19.63 15.04
N PRO A 366 20.65 -20.62 14.64
CA PRO A 366 19.32 -20.83 15.22
C PRO A 366 19.30 -21.20 16.72
N THR A 367 20.45 -21.29 17.35
CA THR A 367 20.55 -21.50 18.82
C THR A 367 20.47 -20.20 19.60
N LYS A 368 20.47 -19.06 18.93
CA LYS A 368 20.45 -17.71 19.52
C LYS A 368 19.21 -16.95 19.11
N PRO A 369 18.73 -16.03 19.97
CA PRO A 369 17.75 -15.05 19.56
C PRO A 369 18.28 -14.19 18.41
N CYS A 370 17.46 -13.94 17.40
CA CYS A 370 17.76 -12.94 16.39
C CYS A 370 17.83 -11.55 16.99
N THR A 371 18.83 -10.77 16.59
CA THR A 371 18.95 -9.37 16.97
C THR A 371 19.14 -8.49 15.75
N VAL A 372 18.32 -7.47 15.65
CA VAL A 372 18.31 -6.53 14.51
C VAL A 372 18.61 -5.13 15.02
N THR A 373 19.50 -4.42 14.33
CA THR A 373 19.75 -3.00 14.62
C THR A 373 18.72 -2.14 13.89
N TRP A 374 18.09 -1.24 14.62
CA TRP A 374 17.12 -0.31 14.11
C TRP A 374 17.44 1.13 14.53
N TRP A 375 16.57 2.07 14.27
CA TRP A 375 16.85 3.50 14.49
C TRP A 375 17.21 3.86 15.94
N ASN A 376 16.82 3.06 16.93
CA ASN A 376 17.09 3.31 18.35
C ASN A 376 17.63 2.06 19.08
N GLY A 377 18.75 1.52 18.60
CA GLY A 377 19.47 0.44 19.28
C GLY A 377 19.37 -0.90 18.57
N THR A 378 19.50 -1.98 19.33
CA THR A 378 19.40 -3.36 18.86
C THR A 378 18.30 -4.08 19.61
N ALA A 379 17.45 -4.80 18.88
CA ALA A 379 16.28 -5.46 19.44
C ALA A 379 16.15 -6.92 18.97
N GLY A 380 15.50 -7.76 19.77
CA GLY A 380 14.89 -9.00 19.31
C GLY A 380 13.46 -8.77 18.87
N ILE A 381 12.93 -9.62 18.00
CA ILE A 381 11.55 -9.55 17.49
C ILE A 381 10.72 -10.66 18.12
N VAL A 382 9.54 -10.34 18.64
CA VAL A 382 8.63 -11.33 19.23
C VAL A 382 8.20 -12.34 18.17
N ASP A 383 8.38 -13.65 18.47
CA ASP A 383 8.00 -14.75 17.59
C ASP A 383 6.48 -15.00 17.64
N LEU A 384 5.73 -14.37 16.74
CA LEU A 384 4.28 -14.58 16.62
C LEU A 384 3.91 -16.01 16.15
N GLY A 385 4.84 -16.76 15.59
CA GLY A 385 4.70 -18.19 15.26
C GLY A 385 4.72 -19.09 16.51
N ASN A 386 5.18 -18.56 17.66
CA ASN A 386 5.09 -19.22 18.94
C ASN A 386 3.82 -18.78 19.69
N PRO A 387 2.82 -19.66 19.89
CA PRO A 387 1.58 -19.29 20.57
C PRO A 387 1.79 -18.75 22.01
N ALA A 388 2.82 -19.21 22.72
CA ALA A 388 3.14 -18.74 24.07
C ALA A 388 3.72 -17.31 24.04
N ALA A 389 4.60 -17.01 23.08
CA ALA A 389 5.13 -15.66 22.85
C ALA A 389 4.02 -14.67 22.48
N LYS A 390 3.16 -15.06 21.54
CA LYS A 390 1.99 -14.27 21.16
C LYS A 390 1.08 -13.98 22.36
N ALA A 391 0.75 -15.00 23.14
CA ALA A 391 -0.10 -14.83 24.34
C ALA A 391 0.56 -13.94 25.40
N TRP A 392 1.87 -14.06 25.61
CA TRP A 392 2.63 -13.21 26.51
C TRP A 392 2.59 -11.75 26.05
N TYR A 393 2.86 -11.47 24.78
CA TYR A 393 2.83 -10.12 24.22
C TYR A 393 1.42 -9.52 24.33
N GLN A 394 0.38 -10.26 23.95
CA GLN A 394 -1.01 -9.82 24.08
C GLN A 394 -1.41 -9.58 25.54
N GLY A 395 -0.88 -10.37 26.50
CA GLY A 395 -1.08 -10.14 27.93
C GLY A 395 -0.50 -8.82 28.42
N ASN A 396 0.67 -8.42 27.89
CA ASN A 396 1.28 -7.12 28.19
C ASN A 396 0.46 -5.97 27.59
N LEU A 397 0.02 -6.08 26.31
CA LEU A 397 -0.86 -5.07 25.71
C LEU A 397 -2.16 -4.90 26.50
N LYS A 398 -2.79 -6.01 26.88
CA LYS A 398 -4.00 -5.97 27.69
C LYS A 398 -3.76 -5.27 29.03
N THR A 399 -2.62 -5.52 29.67
CA THR A 399 -2.26 -4.86 30.93
C THR A 399 -2.12 -3.35 30.75
N LEU A 400 -1.50 -2.90 29.65
CA LEU A 400 -1.40 -1.48 29.31
C LEU A 400 -2.78 -0.85 29.12
N MET A 401 -3.62 -1.48 28.30
CA MET A 401 -4.95 -0.97 28.00
C MET A 401 -5.83 -0.89 29.27
N ASP A 402 -5.92 -1.98 30.02
CA ASP A 402 -6.75 -2.04 31.24
C ASP A 402 -6.26 -1.11 32.35
N THR A 403 -4.94 -0.96 32.51
CA THR A 403 -4.36 -0.19 33.61
C THR A 403 -4.43 1.31 33.37
N TYR A 404 -4.19 1.72 32.13
CA TYR A 404 -3.99 3.13 31.81
C TYR A 404 -5.12 3.73 30.95
N GLY A 405 -6.13 2.93 30.58
CA GLY A 405 -7.26 3.40 29.76
C GLY A 405 -6.83 3.76 28.35
N VAL A 406 -6.04 2.87 27.73
CA VAL A 406 -5.69 2.99 26.30
C VAL A 406 -6.83 2.40 25.48
N ASP A 407 -7.37 3.16 24.53
CA ASP A 407 -8.53 2.77 23.73
C ASP A 407 -8.13 2.06 22.44
N GLY A 408 -6.95 2.35 21.89
CA GLY A 408 -6.49 1.72 20.67
C GLY A 408 -4.98 1.78 20.49
N LEU A 409 -4.47 1.02 19.51
CA LEU A 409 -3.04 0.79 19.34
C LEU A 409 -2.58 1.17 17.93
N LYS A 410 -1.40 1.77 17.84
CA LYS A 410 -0.63 1.92 16.60
C LYS A 410 0.48 0.89 16.60
N PHE A 411 0.35 -0.15 15.79
CA PHE A 411 1.46 -1.07 15.55
C PHE A 411 2.43 -0.48 14.55
N ASP A 412 3.69 -0.40 14.89
CA ASP A 412 4.73 0.12 14.02
C ASP A 412 5.88 -0.88 13.89
N THR A 413 6.79 -0.64 12.95
CA THR A 413 7.89 -1.53 12.56
C THR A 413 7.43 -2.75 11.74
N ARG A 414 8.41 -3.54 11.25
CA ARG A 414 8.17 -4.79 10.54
C ARG A 414 7.83 -5.91 11.52
N PHE A 415 7.05 -6.87 11.07
CA PHE A 415 6.75 -8.08 11.85
C PHE A 415 7.78 -9.20 11.64
N PHE A 416 8.66 -9.02 10.67
CA PHE A 416 9.72 -9.96 10.29
C PHE A 416 10.94 -9.20 9.77
N ASP A 417 12.12 -9.81 9.87
CA ASP A 417 13.38 -9.31 9.31
C ASP A 417 14.18 -10.48 8.73
N ASP A 418 14.83 -10.29 7.57
CA ASP A 418 15.56 -11.34 6.85
C ASP A 418 16.79 -11.85 7.59
N GLN A 419 17.28 -11.11 8.59
CA GLN A 419 18.33 -11.62 9.48
C GLN A 419 17.83 -12.70 10.44
N CYS A 420 16.52 -12.85 10.57
CA CYS A 420 15.87 -13.81 11.44
C CYS A 420 15.37 -15.04 10.65
N ALA A 421 15.47 -16.21 11.28
CA ALA A 421 14.85 -17.42 10.76
C ALA A 421 13.38 -17.49 11.18
N PRO A 422 12.45 -17.73 10.24
CA PRO A 422 11.09 -18.05 10.63
C PRO A 422 11.07 -19.40 11.39
N ARG A 423 10.15 -19.55 12.31
CA ARG A 423 9.94 -20.85 13.00
C ARG A 423 9.58 -21.93 11.99
N ALA A 424 10.00 -23.18 12.27
CA ALA A 424 9.72 -24.31 11.39
C ALA A 424 8.24 -24.40 11.01
N GLY A 425 7.96 -24.44 9.72
CA GLY A 425 6.62 -24.47 9.15
C GLY A 425 6.01 -23.10 8.87
N TYR A 426 6.75 -22.02 9.06
CA TYR A 426 6.37 -20.65 8.71
C TYR A 426 7.34 -20.08 7.69
N THR A 427 6.86 -19.09 6.92
CA THR A 427 7.65 -18.23 6.02
C THR A 427 7.68 -16.79 6.58
N GLY A 428 8.52 -15.91 6.01
CA GLY A 428 8.49 -14.48 6.32
C GLY A 428 7.10 -13.85 6.08
N SER A 429 6.43 -14.27 5.00
CA SER A 429 5.06 -13.85 4.68
C SER A 429 4.04 -14.29 5.74
N ASP A 430 4.24 -15.47 6.37
CA ASP A 430 3.38 -15.88 7.48
C ASP A 430 3.48 -14.93 8.66
N TYR A 431 4.66 -14.37 8.95
CA TYR A 431 4.82 -13.39 10.02
C TYR A 431 4.11 -12.07 9.72
N GLN A 432 4.08 -11.64 8.45
CA GLN A 432 3.28 -10.49 8.06
C GLN A 432 1.79 -10.76 8.25
N ARG A 433 1.30 -11.94 7.87
CA ARG A 433 -0.09 -12.36 8.15
C ARG A 433 -0.40 -12.43 9.64
N LEU A 434 0.49 -13.00 10.45
CA LEU A 434 0.32 -13.10 11.90
C LEU A 434 0.30 -11.72 12.56
N GLY A 435 1.16 -10.80 12.10
CA GLY A 435 1.18 -9.41 12.55
C GLY A 435 -0.10 -8.66 12.16
N SER A 436 -0.57 -8.83 10.93
CA SER A 436 -1.84 -8.28 10.47
C SER A 436 -3.02 -8.80 11.29
N GLN A 437 -3.08 -10.11 11.56
CA GLN A 437 -4.11 -10.72 12.40
C GLN A 437 -4.04 -10.26 13.86
N LEU A 438 -2.83 -10.00 14.37
CA LEU A 438 -2.66 -9.44 15.71
C LEU A 438 -3.25 -8.03 15.75
N ALA A 439 -2.91 -7.20 14.80
CA ALA A 439 -3.39 -5.83 14.70
C ALA A 439 -4.92 -5.76 14.50
N ASP A 440 -5.47 -6.58 13.60
CA ASP A 440 -6.90 -6.72 13.34
C ASP A 440 -7.71 -7.18 14.58
N SER A 441 -7.04 -7.64 15.62
CA SER A 441 -7.67 -8.03 16.89
C SER A 441 -7.81 -6.89 17.90
N TYR A 442 -7.37 -5.69 17.55
CA TYR A 442 -7.46 -4.49 18.38
C TYR A 442 -8.14 -3.36 17.59
N ASP A 443 -8.85 -2.50 18.31
CA ASP A 443 -9.32 -1.26 17.72
C ASP A 443 -8.10 -0.37 17.42
N LEU A 444 -7.96 0.04 16.16
CA LEU A 444 -6.86 0.87 15.71
C LEU A 444 -7.26 2.34 15.74
N GLN A 445 -6.51 3.09 16.50
CA GLN A 445 -6.66 4.53 16.60
C GLN A 445 -5.63 5.22 15.69
N GLY A 446 -5.65 4.86 14.42
CA GLY A 446 -4.70 5.34 13.45
C GLY A 446 -3.65 4.33 13.08
N ALA A 447 -3.20 4.48 11.91
CA ALA A 447 -2.38 3.58 11.17
C ALA A 447 -0.94 3.62 11.59
N GLY A 448 -0.32 2.56 11.50
CA GLY A 448 1.09 2.38 11.68
C GLY A 448 1.53 1.02 11.26
N ILE A 449 0.61 0.26 10.69
CA ILE A 449 0.95 -1.05 10.18
C ILE A 449 1.44 -0.90 8.77
N ARG A 450 2.65 -1.32 8.58
CA ARG A 450 3.22 -1.61 7.28
C ARG A 450 2.93 -3.06 7.02
N VAL A 451 1.83 -3.33 6.34
CA VAL A 451 1.49 -4.67 5.91
C VAL A 451 2.11 -4.91 4.57
N HIS A 452 2.77 -6.00 4.48
CA HIS A 452 3.35 -6.48 3.26
C HIS A 452 2.73 -7.83 2.98
N TRP A 453 2.45 -8.15 1.74
CA TRP A 453 2.44 -9.49 1.23
C TRP A 453 1.50 -10.53 1.87
N GLY A 454 0.81 -11.23 1.03
CA GLY A 454 0.04 -12.40 1.38
C GLY A 454 -1.45 -12.16 1.52
N SER A 455 -2.24 -13.08 0.96
CA SER A 455 -3.69 -12.98 0.79
C SER A 455 -4.45 -12.67 2.08
N ALA A 456 -4.02 -13.23 3.21
CA ALA A 456 -4.72 -13.00 4.48
C ALA A 456 -4.55 -11.57 5.03
N ALA A 457 -3.54 -10.82 4.59
CA ALA A 457 -3.35 -9.43 4.99
C ALA A 457 -4.43 -8.50 4.41
N HIS A 458 -4.90 -8.80 3.19
CA HIS A 458 -5.98 -8.04 2.54
C HIS A 458 -7.36 -8.27 3.17
N GLU A 459 -7.53 -9.34 3.95
CA GLU A 459 -8.77 -9.62 4.69
C GLU A 459 -8.86 -8.86 6.02
N ALA A 460 -7.75 -8.28 6.50
CA ALA A 460 -7.70 -7.48 7.73
C ALA A 460 -8.31 -6.09 7.51
N GLY A 461 -8.95 -5.56 8.56
CA GLY A 461 -9.69 -4.31 8.52
C GLY A 461 -8.96 -3.08 9.04
N PHE A 462 -7.68 -3.21 9.34
CA PHE A 462 -6.89 -2.13 9.92
C PHE A 462 -6.65 -0.97 8.94
N VAL A 463 -6.42 0.20 9.51
CA VAL A 463 -6.02 1.38 8.75
C VAL A 463 -4.54 1.32 8.42
N VAL A 464 -4.21 1.65 7.20
CA VAL A 464 -2.87 1.60 6.65
C VAL A 464 -2.28 3.01 6.55
N ARG A 465 -1.09 3.21 7.12
CA ARG A 465 -0.30 4.43 7.00
C ARG A 465 0.87 4.24 6.04
N GLN A 466 1.12 5.24 5.23
CA GLN A 466 2.28 5.31 4.35
C GLN A 466 3.60 5.41 5.12
N MET A 467 4.70 5.19 4.41
CA MET A 467 6.05 5.52 4.88
C MET A 467 6.17 6.99 5.29
N ASP A 468 7.04 7.27 6.26
CA ASP A 468 7.33 8.61 6.75
C ASP A 468 7.65 9.58 5.61
N LYS A 469 7.17 10.81 5.73
CA LYS A 469 7.37 11.88 4.74
C LYS A 469 8.13 13.04 5.34
N GLY A 470 8.90 13.73 4.48
CA GLY A 470 9.40 15.06 4.77
C GLY A 470 8.28 16.10 4.86
N THR A 471 8.67 17.34 5.09
CA THR A 471 7.76 18.47 5.37
C THR A 471 7.65 19.44 4.20
N ASP A 472 7.88 18.97 2.98
CA ASP A 472 7.96 19.78 1.77
C ASP A 472 6.88 19.43 0.73
N TRP A 473 6.90 20.15 -0.40
CA TRP A 473 5.95 19.96 -1.49
C TRP A 473 6.10 18.60 -2.18
N ASN A 474 7.31 18.07 -2.32
CA ASN A 474 7.54 16.77 -2.96
C ASN A 474 6.94 15.66 -2.10
N SER A 475 7.12 15.74 -0.79
CA SER A 475 6.54 14.81 0.18
C SER A 475 5.01 14.83 0.15
N LEU A 476 4.40 16.01 0.04
CA LEU A 476 2.95 16.14 -0.14
C LEU A 476 2.47 15.49 -1.45
N GLN A 477 3.18 15.70 -2.56
CA GLN A 477 2.84 15.08 -3.84
C GLN A 477 3.00 13.56 -3.79
N ALA A 478 4.11 13.08 -3.24
CA ALA A 478 4.38 11.66 -3.07
C ALA A 478 3.30 10.97 -2.20
N SER A 479 2.81 11.64 -1.13
CA SER A 479 1.76 11.07 -0.28
C SER A 479 0.46 10.79 -1.05
N VAL A 480 0.11 11.62 -2.02
CA VAL A 480 -1.06 11.41 -2.87
C VAL A 480 -0.83 10.26 -3.85
N SER A 481 0.31 10.24 -4.56
CA SER A 481 0.63 9.19 -5.52
C SER A 481 0.75 7.82 -4.86
N GLN A 482 1.36 7.75 -3.66
CA GLN A 482 1.43 6.51 -2.88
C GLN A 482 0.05 6.04 -2.42
N ASN A 483 -0.83 6.96 -2.03
CA ASN A 483 -2.20 6.61 -1.67
C ASN A 483 -2.97 5.97 -2.86
N LEU A 484 -2.77 6.50 -4.06
CA LEU A 484 -3.31 5.90 -5.29
C LEU A 484 -2.72 4.51 -5.54
N ALA A 485 -1.41 4.33 -5.32
CA ALA A 485 -0.76 3.04 -5.49
C ALA A 485 -1.28 2.00 -4.48
N LEU A 486 -1.30 2.33 -3.19
CA LEU A 486 -1.75 1.44 -2.13
C LEU A 486 -3.22 1.04 -2.27
N SER A 487 -4.09 2.00 -2.57
CA SER A 487 -5.52 1.72 -2.73
C SER A 487 -5.80 0.80 -3.92
N THR A 488 -4.93 0.77 -4.94
CA THR A 488 -5.07 -0.08 -6.13
C THR A 488 -4.27 -1.38 -6.09
N ILE A 489 -3.67 -1.71 -4.94
CA ILE A 489 -3.13 -3.04 -4.65
C ILE A 489 -3.90 -3.75 -3.52
N GLY A 490 -5.08 -3.24 -3.14
CA GLY A 490 -6.02 -3.92 -2.25
C GLY A 490 -6.10 -3.39 -0.81
N TYR A 491 -5.49 -2.23 -0.51
CA TYR A 491 -5.58 -1.58 0.81
C TYR A 491 -6.52 -0.37 0.76
N PRO A 492 -7.81 -0.54 1.03
CA PRO A 492 -8.81 0.54 0.83
C PRO A 492 -8.87 1.55 1.98
N PHE A 493 -8.44 1.16 3.20
CA PHE A 493 -8.48 2.01 4.39
C PHE A 493 -7.11 2.68 4.58
N VAL A 494 -6.76 3.54 3.62
CA VAL A 494 -5.47 4.22 3.59
C VAL A 494 -5.62 5.63 4.11
N GLU A 495 -4.69 6.06 4.93
CA GLU A 495 -4.46 7.46 5.24
C GLU A 495 -3.15 7.94 4.63
N THR A 496 -3.02 9.24 4.40
CA THR A 496 -1.70 9.81 4.10
C THR A 496 -0.80 9.69 5.31
N ASP A 497 0.50 9.92 5.15
CA ASP A 497 1.34 10.19 6.30
C ASP A 497 0.84 11.43 7.05
N MET A 498 1.33 11.67 8.27
CA MET A 498 0.92 12.78 9.14
C MET A 498 0.88 14.10 8.38
N ILE A 499 -0.21 14.83 8.50
CA ILE A 499 -0.39 16.13 7.85
C ILE A 499 0.76 17.06 8.23
N GLY A 500 1.53 17.48 7.24
CA GLY A 500 2.74 18.26 7.41
C GLY A 500 4.03 17.43 7.39
N GLY A 501 3.93 16.11 7.31
CA GLY A 501 5.02 15.14 7.26
C GLY A 501 5.44 14.62 8.64
N SER A 502 5.64 13.31 8.76
CA SER A 502 6.02 12.65 10.01
C SER A 502 7.45 12.93 10.45
N LEU A 503 8.35 13.25 9.50
CA LEU A 503 9.71 13.62 9.88
C LEU A 503 9.78 14.95 10.63
N GLY A 504 8.78 15.84 10.50
CA GLY A 504 8.66 17.08 11.27
C GLY A 504 9.83 18.07 11.15
N GLN A 505 10.79 17.83 10.29
CA GLN A 505 12.06 18.56 10.21
C GLN A 505 12.42 18.94 8.78
N PRO A 506 12.66 20.21 8.50
CA PRO A 506 12.27 21.35 9.34
C PRO A 506 10.75 21.37 9.51
N ALA A 507 10.23 22.16 10.45
CA ALA A 507 8.77 22.31 10.58
C ALA A 507 8.16 22.76 9.25
N PRO A 508 7.00 22.19 8.81
CA PRO A 508 6.40 22.54 7.52
C PRO A 508 6.07 24.02 7.43
N THR A 509 6.22 24.61 6.25
CA THR A 509 5.73 25.95 6.03
C THR A 509 4.21 26.03 6.17
N LYS A 510 3.66 27.20 6.49
CA LYS A 510 2.21 27.44 6.55
C LYS A 510 1.47 26.85 5.34
N ASP A 511 1.99 27.12 4.14
CA ASP A 511 1.32 26.75 2.90
C ASP A 511 1.33 25.23 2.70
N VAL A 512 2.44 24.54 3.00
CA VAL A 512 2.51 23.08 2.97
C VAL A 512 1.54 22.47 3.97
N LEU A 513 1.56 22.92 5.23
CA LEU A 513 0.67 22.41 6.27
C LEU A 513 -0.81 22.55 5.90
N VAL A 514 -1.21 23.73 5.43
CA VAL A 514 -2.59 23.98 5.01
C VAL A 514 -2.98 23.15 3.78
N ARG A 515 -2.12 23.09 2.76
CA ARG A 515 -2.41 22.29 1.55
C ARG A 515 -2.48 20.80 1.84
N TRP A 516 -1.65 20.32 2.76
CA TRP A 516 -1.72 18.92 3.18
C TRP A 516 -3.04 18.61 3.90
N ALA A 517 -3.46 19.46 4.84
CA ALA A 517 -4.76 19.32 5.49
C ALA A 517 -5.93 19.41 4.48
N GLN A 518 -5.83 20.30 3.50
CA GLN A 518 -6.81 20.39 2.41
C GLN A 518 -6.88 19.14 1.55
N SER A 519 -5.74 18.56 1.21
CA SER A 519 -5.63 17.29 0.49
C SER A 519 -6.23 16.14 1.29
N SER A 520 -5.80 15.99 2.56
CA SER A 520 -6.25 14.92 3.44
C SER A 520 -7.75 14.98 3.74
N SER A 521 -8.39 16.15 3.62
CA SER A 521 -9.85 16.26 3.79
C SER A 521 -10.67 15.52 2.72
N TYR A 522 -10.03 15.06 1.63
CA TYR A 522 -10.61 14.23 0.59
C TYR A 522 -10.03 12.80 0.56
N MET A 523 -9.40 12.38 1.65
CA MET A 523 -8.96 11.01 1.88
C MET A 523 -9.93 10.28 2.82
N PRO A 524 -9.86 8.96 2.94
CA PRO A 524 -10.74 8.24 3.86
C PRO A 524 -10.59 8.65 5.32
N LEU A 525 -9.36 8.89 5.75
CA LEU A 525 -9.03 9.28 7.13
C LEU A 525 -8.06 10.47 7.12
N MET A 526 -8.09 11.25 8.21
CA MET A 526 -7.16 12.35 8.44
C MET A 526 -6.21 12.02 9.59
N TYR A 527 -4.92 11.89 9.29
CA TYR A 527 -3.88 11.65 10.28
C TYR A 527 -3.02 12.88 10.46
N ALA A 528 -3.00 13.44 11.64
CA ALA A 528 -2.37 14.72 11.94
C ALA A 528 -1.35 14.58 13.07
N SER A 529 -0.33 15.43 13.07
CA SER A 529 0.64 15.51 14.18
C SER A 529 1.06 16.97 14.42
N THR A 530 1.63 17.65 13.41
CA THR A 530 2.00 19.06 13.53
C THR A 530 0.78 19.92 13.79
N SER A 531 0.73 20.57 14.96
CA SER A 531 -0.39 21.45 15.34
C SER A 531 -0.38 22.76 14.57
N PRO A 532 -1.49 23.15 13.92
CA PRO A 532 -1.61 24.49 13.32
C PRO A 532 -1.70 25.61 14.37
N ALA A 533 -1.87 25.29 15.65
CA ALA A 533 -1.80 26.25 16.75
C ALA A 533 -0.35 26.64 17.13
N GLY A 534 0.62 25.95 16.56
CA GLY A 534 2.04 26.14 16.79
C GLY A 534 2.75 24.81 17.03
N THR A 535 3.99 24.76 16.60
CA THR A 535 4.86 23.58 16.82
C THR A 535 6.24 24.04 17.24
N THR A 536 7.07 23.10 17.67
CA THR A 536 8.49 23.32 17.91
C THR A 536 9.27 22.64 16.78
N ASP A 537 10.11 23.40 16.09
CA ASP A 537 11.07 22.77 15.20
C ASP A 537 12.01 21.90 16.02
N VAL A 538 11.95 20.58 15.81
CA VAL A 538 12.63 19.61 16.68
C VAL A 538 14.14 19.59 16.46
N THR A 539 14.65 20.14 15.33
CA THR A 539 16.06 20.28 15.04
C THR A 539 16.66 21.48 15.75
N THR A 540 15.99 22.61 15.69
CA THR A 540 16.50 23.89 16.22
C THR A 540 15.99 24.21 17.62
N GLY A 541 14.93 23.53 18.08
CA GLY A 541 14.22 23.84 19.32
C GLY A 541 13.43 25.15 19.26
N GLN A 542 13.34 25.80 18.11
CA GLN A 542 12.63 27.06 17.97
C GLN A 542 11.12 26.84 17.85
N GLN A 543 10.36 27.75 18.46
CA GLN A 543 8.91 27.79 18.29
C GLN A 543 8.58 28.28 16.89
N VAL A 544 7.68 27.57 16.21
CA VAL A 544 7.11 27.95 14.93
C VAL A 544 5.64 28.31 15.14
N PRO A 545 5.35 29.60 15.38
CA PRO A 545 3.98 30.06 15.56
C PRO A 545 3.32 30.16 14.17
N TYR A 546 2.25 29.42 13.97
CA TYR A 546 1.37 29.66 12.83
C TYR A 546 0.35 30.75 13.18
N ASP A 547 -0.08 31.49 12.15
CA ASP A 547 -1.05 32.57 12.33
C ASP A 547 -2.51 32.06 12.46
N ASP A 548 -3.43 32.94 12.88
CA ASP A 548 -4.85 32.60 13.03
C ASP A 548 -5.48 32.15 11.70
N GLN A 549 -4.96 32.61 10.56
CA GLN A 549 -5.42 32.16 9.25
C GLN A 549 -5.08 30.68 9.02
N THR A 550 -3.89 30.23 9.44
CA THR A 550 -3.50 28.82 9.37
C THR A 550 -4.48 27.94 10.16
N VAL A 551 -4.76 28.32 11.40
CA VAL A 551 -5.74 27.62 12.25
C VAL A 551 -7.12 27.60 11.60
N ALA A 552 -7.57 28.73 11.05
CA ALA A 552 -8.89 28.82 10.41
C ALA A 552 -8.99 27.92 9.16
N LEU A 553 -7.96 27.90 8.30
CA LEU A 553 -7.94 27.09 7.09
C LEU A 553 -7.82 25.59 7.39
N TYR A 554 -7.06 25.25 8.40
CA TYR A 554 -6.95 23.86 8.86
C TYR A 554 -8.28 23.36 9.43
N ARG A 555 -8.93 24.17 10.28
CA ARG A 555 -10.28 23.89 10.81
C ARG A 555 -11.31 23.70 9.69
N GLU A 556 -11.28 24.53 8.64
CA GLU A 556 -12.17 24.37 7.47
C GLU A 556 -11.89 23.04 6.74
N ALA A 557 -10.64 22.58 6.68
CA ALA A 557 -10.31 21.27 6.11
C ALA A 557 -10.89 20.11 6.95
N ILE A 558 -10.76 20.18 8.28
CA ILE A 558 -11.40 19.22 9.20
C ILE A 558 -12.92 19.24 9.02
N ALA A 559 -13.55 20.41 9.08
CA ALA A 559 -14.99 20.53 8.93
C ALA A 559 -15.52 20.03 7.57
N ARG A 560 -14.71 20.14 6.50
CA ARG A 560 -15.03 19.55 5.19
C ARG A 560 -15.03 18.03 5.27
N HIS A 561 -14.03 17.46 5.91
CA HIS A 561 -13.92 16.01 6.10
C HIS A 561 -15.09 15.47 6.93
N GLU A 562 -15.43 16.14 8.06
CA GLU A 562 -16.60 15.80 8.89
C GLU A 562 -17.90 15.80 8.07
N ARG A 563 -18.11 16.81 7.23
CA ARG A 563 -19.29 16.84 6.35
C ARG A 563 -19.30 15.72 5.31
N LEU A 564 -18.12 15.28 4.85
CA LEU A 564 -17.98 14.17 3.90
C LEU A 564 -18.09 12.79 4.57
N ALA A 565 -17.91 12.67 5.87
CA ALA A 565 -17.89 11.39 6.57
C ALA A 565 -19.08 10.48 6.27
N PRO A 566 -20.35 10.96 6.20
CA PRO A 566 -21.46 10.08 5.83
C PRO A 566 -21.32 9.51 4.42
N TYR A 567 -20.72 10.25 3.48
CA TYR A 567 -20.43 9.76 2.13
C TYR A 567 -19.25 8.79 2.13
N ILE A 568 -18.18 9.09 2.85
CA ILE A 568 -17.00 8.21 3.01
C ILE A 568 -17.43 6.88 3.61
N TRP A 569 -18.26 6.89 4.66
CA TRP A 569 -18.77 5.69 5.30
C TRP A 569 -19.61 4.80 4.38
N ASP A 570 -20.35 5.39 3.44
CA ASP A 570 -21.02 4.62 2.40
C ASP A 570 -19.98 3.92 1.49
N GLN A 571 -18.83 4.53 1.23
CA GLN A 571 -17.76 3.89 0.47
C GLN A 571 -17.09 2.77 1.26
N VAL A 572 -16.83 2.95 2.56
CA VAL A 572 -16.34 1.88 3.46
C VAL A 572 -17.25 0.66 3.36
N ARG A 573 -18.56 0.85 3.54
CA ARG A 573 -19.54 -0.24 3.43
C ARG A 573 -19.59 -0.87 2.04
N ARG A 574 -19.32 -0.10 0.99
CA ARG A 574 -19.24 -0.61 -0.37
C ARG A 574 -17.99 -1.47 -0.54
N THR A 575 -16.84 -0.99 -0.11
CA THR A 575 -15.56 -1.71 -0.14
C THR A 575 -15.65 -3.08 0.51
N LEU A 576 -16.24 -3.16 1.70
CA LEU A 576 -16.45 -4.43 2.40
C LEU A 576 -17.29 -5.47 1.62
N LYS A 577 -18.03 -5.03 0.61
CA LYS A 577 -18.88 -5.91 -0.23
C LYS A 577 -18.23 -6.24 -1.57
N THR A 578 -17.45 -5.34 -2.10
CA THR A 578 -17.01 -5.39 -3.51
C THR A 578 -15.51 -5.36 -3.69
N GLY A 579 -14.74 -5.01 -2.64
CA GLY A 579 -13.30 -4.73 -2.76
C GLY A 579 -12.98 -3.41 -3.46
N ASP A 580 -13.97 -2.60 -3.87
CA ASP A 580 -13.74 -1.32 -4.55
C ASP A 580 -12.85 -0.40 -3.71
N PRO A 581 -11.78 0.19 -4.26
CA PRO A 581 -10.97 1.16 -3.53
C PRO A 581 -11.77 2.44 -3.28
N ILE A 582 -11.60 3.05 -2.09
CA ILE A 582 -12.29 4.29 -1.71
C ILE A 582 -11.66 5.46 -2.47
N VAL A 583 -10.34 5.55 -2.47
CA VAL A 583 -9.53 6.49 -3.28
C VAL A 583 -9.05 5.75 -4.52
N ARG A 584 -9.18 6.37 -5.69
CA ARG A 584 -8.78 5.70 -6.91
C ARG A 584 -8.39 6.67 -8.01
N PRO A 585 -7.46 6.28 -8.91
CA PRO A 585 -7.08 7.10 -10.04
C PRO A 585 -8.24 7.30 -11.01
N LEU A 586 -8.24 8.40 -11.75
CA LEU A 586 -9.34 8.74 -12.65
C LEU A 586 -9.64 7.64 -13.67
N PHE A 587 -8.62 6.97 -14.20
CA PHE A 587 -8.78 5.94 -15.23
C PHE A 587 -9.49 4.67 -14.74
N PHE A 588 -9.63 4.45 -13.42
CA PHE A 588 -10.44 3.35 -12.90
C PHE A 588 -11.92 3.51 -13.24
N ASP A 589 -12.44 4.73 -13.18
CA ASP A 589 -13.82 5.05 -13.53
C ASP A 589 -13.95 5.55 -14.99
N PHE A 590 -12.85 6.02 -15.60
CA PHE A 590 -12.83 6.62 -16.93
C PHE A 590 -11.73 6.01 -17.83
N PRO A 591 -11.74 4.69 -18.05
CA PRO A 591 -10.65 3.98 -18.75
C PRO A 591 -10.49 4.37 -20.24
N GLN A 592 -11.46 5.06 -20.83
CA GLN A 592 -11.36 5.57 -22.20
C GLN A 592 -10.72 6.97 -22.28
N ASP A 593 -10.51 7.62 -21.15
CA ASP A 593 -9.90 8.94 -21.06
C ASP A 593 -8.37 8.81 -20.92
N ARG A 594 -7.68 8.95 -22.05
CA ARG A 594 -6.22 8.77 -22.07
C ARG A 594 -5.46 9.80 -21.25
N ALA A 595 -6.00 11.00 -21.06
CA ALA A 595 -5.35 12.01 -20.22
C ALA A 595 -5.30 11.60 -18.75
N SER A 596 -6.26 10.78 -18.31
CA SER A 596 -6.37 10.34 -16.91
C SER A 596 -5.24 9.42 -16.44
N TYR A 597 -4.54 8.77 -17.37
CA TYR A 597 -3.52 7.77 -17.05
C TYR A 597 -2.23 8.34 -16.44
N THR A 598 -1.93 9.60 -16.70
CA THR A 598 -0.72 10.27 -16.17
C THR A 598 -1.01 11.29 -15.07
N ILE A 599 -2.26 11.40 -14.64
CA ILE A 599 -2.66 12.35 -13.59
C ILE A 599 -2.46 11.69 -12.21
N SER A 600 -1.60 12.29 -11.38
CA SER A 600 -1.27 11.86 -10.01
C SER A 600 -1.80 12.79 -8.93
N ASP A 601 -2.29 13.98 -9.30
CA ASP A 601 -2.69 15.05 -8.38
C ASP A 601 -4.20 15.34 -8.40
N GLU A 602 -4.96 14.42 -9.02
CA GLU A 602 -6.43 14.36 -9.01
C GLU A 602 -6.87 12.91 -8.80
N TRP A 603 -7.91 12.72 -8.01
CA TRP A 603 -8.43 11.38 -7.73
C TRP A 603 -9.93 11.36 -7.53
N MET A 604 -10.51 10.19 -7.64
CA MET A 604 -11.89 9.94 -7.23
C MET A 604 -11.93 9.49 -5.78
N LEU A 605 -12.68 10.18 -4.94
CA LEU A 605 -13.15 9.70 -3.64
C LEU A 605 -14.52 9.07 -3.85
N GLY A 606 -14.58 7.75 -3.84
CA GLY A 606 -15.75 7.03 -4.31
C GLY A 606 -16.15 7.41 -5.74
N PRO A 607 -17.33 7.04 -6.24
CA PRO A 607 -17.73 7.29 -7.63
C PRO A 607 -18.15 8.74 -7.90
N ALA A 608 -18.43 9.55 -6.86
CA ALA A 608 -19.09 10.84 -7.08
C ALA A 608 -18.19 12.05 -6.91
N VAL A 609 -17.12 12.00 -6.13
CA VAL A 609 -16.28 13.20 -5.84
C VAL A 609 -14.95 13.09 -6.55
N LEU A 610 -14.64 14.04 -7.41
CA LEU A 610 -13.31 14.27 -7.94
C LEU A 610 -12.63 15.34 -7.08
N ALA A 611 -11.58 14.97 -6.40
CA ALA A 611 -10.74 15.87 -5.63
C ALA A 611 -9.57 16.33 -6.49
N ALA A 612 -9.30 17.65 -6.48
CA ALA A 612 -8.22 18.26 -7.23
C ALA A 612 -7.53 19.38 -6.41
N PRO A 613 -7.08 19.09 -5.16
CA PRO A 613 -6.42 20.12 -4.34
C PRO A 613 -5.14 20.59 -5.03
N ASN A 614 -4.67 21.76 -4.65
CA ASN A 614 -3.38 22.23 -5.13
C ASN A 614 -2.27 21.65 -4.24
N LEU A 615 -1.36 20.90 -4.82
CA LEU A 615 -0.24 20.23 -4.14
C LEU A 615 1.10 20.95 -4.36
N THR A 616 1.03 22.24 -4.73
CA THR A 616 2.21 23.06 -5.04
C THR A 616 2.09 24.46 -4.43
N ALA A 617 3.18 25.22 -4.49
CA ALA A 617 3.20 26.62 -4.09
C ALA A 617 2.45 27.57 -5.06
N SER A 618 1.95 27.06 -6.19
CA SER A 618 1.24 27.87 -7.18
C SER A 618 -0.12 28.36 -6.66
N ALA A 619 -0.53 29.53 -7.10
CA ALA A 619 -1.87 30.07 -6.84
C ALA A 619 -2.94 29.60 -7.85
N SER A 620 -2.57 28.75 -8.80
CA SER A 620 -3.48 28.15 -9.78
C SER A 620 -2.95 26.80 -10.25
N ARG A 621 -3.85 25.97 -10.79
CA ARG A 621 -3.49 24.69 -11.42
C ARG A 621 -4.43 24.42 -12.60
N ASP A 622 -4.01 23.52 -13.49
CA ASP A 622 -4.92 22.89 -14.45
C ASP A 622 -5.71 21.79 -13.74
N ILE A 623 -6.97 21.56 -14.14
CA ILE A 623 -7.82 20.50 -13.59
C ILE A 623 -8.48 19.77 -14.75
N HIS A 624 -8.30 18.46 -14.80
CA HIS A 624 -8.88 17.59 -15.81
C HIS A 624 -10.19 16.98 -15.32
N LEU A 625 -11.28 17.24 -16.01
CA LEU A 625 -12.58 16.63 -15.75
C LEU A 625 -12.86 15.60 -16.84
N PRO A 626 -12.91 14.31 -16.53
CA PRO A 626 -13.31 13.27 -17.49
C PRO A 626 -14.73 13.45 -18.03
N ALA A 627 -15.13 12.62 -18.98
CA ALA A 627 -16.49 12.65 -19.52
C ALA A 627 -17.55 12.54 -18.43
N GLY A 628 -18.47 13.52 -18.39
CA GLY A 628 -19.49 13.58 -17.35
C GLY A 628 -20.13 14.96 -17.21
N THR A 629 -21.04 15.07 -16.22
CA THR A 629 -21.64 16.34 -15.83
C THR A 629 -21.21 16.61 -14.39
N TRP A 630 -20.31 17.57 -14.22
CA TRP A 630 -19.64 17.88 -12.97
C TRP A 630 -20.18 19.16 -12.35
N TYR A 631 -20.45 19.15 -11.06
CA TYR A 631 -20.73 20.35 -10.28
C TYR A 631 -19.44 20.85 -9.66
N ASP A 632 -18.98 22.03 -10.08
CA ASP A 632 -17.84 22.74 -9.48
C ASP A 632 -18.26 23.30 -8.12
N VAL A 633 -17.78 22.69 -7.06
CA VAL A 633 -18.16 23.02 -5.68
C VAL A 633 -17.77 24.47 -5.32
N ASN A 634 -16.60 24.91 -5.76
CA ASN A 634 -16.08 26.23 -5.41
C ASN A 634 -16.72 27.37 -6.20
N ARG A 635 -17.15 27.12 -7.44
CA ARG A 635 -17.75 28.14 -8.31
C ARG A 635 -19.27 28.05 -8.41
N GLY A 636 -19.87 27.03 -7.81
CA GLY A 636 -21.33 26.85 -7.77
C GLY A 636 -21.97 26.63 -9.14
N ARG A 637 -21.25 26.06 -10.10
CA ARG A 637 -21.73 25.89 -11.48
C ARG A 637 -21.49 24.48 -12.02
N THR A 638 -22.26 24.13 -13.03
CA THR A 638 -22.09 22.86 -13.72
C THR A 638 -21.07 23.00 -14.87
N VAL A 639 -20.22 22.01 -15.01
CA VAL A 639 -19.21 21.87 -16.08
C VAL A 639 -19.42 20.54 -16.78
N ARG A 640 -19.33 20.51 -18.11
CA ARG A 640 -19.41 19.28 -18.88
C ARG A 640 -18.01 18.84 -19.33
N GLY A 641 -17.62 17.62 -18.97
CA GLY A 641 -16.39 16.97 -19.45
C GLY A 641 -16.63 16.13 -20.73
N PRO A 642 -15.56 15.66 -21.40
CA PRO A 642 -14.17 15.84 -20.98
C PRO A 642 -13.69 17.30 -21.23
N VAL A 643 -12.98 17.88 -20.28
CA VAL A 643 -12.42 19.23 -20.39
C VAL A 643 -11.28 19.43 -19.40
N THR A 644 -10.23 20.14 -19.80
CA THR A 644 -9.22 20.65 -18.86
C THR A 644 -9.49 22.12 -18.55
N LEU A 645 -9.79 22.41 -17.30
CA LEU A 645 -9.95 23.78 -16.79
C LEU A 645 -8.57 24.38 -16.58
N LYS A 646 -8.14 25.22 -17.51
CA LYS A 646 -6.83 25.85 -17.48
C LYS A 646 -6.75 26.95 -16.42
N SER A 647 -5.60 27.01 -15.73
CA SER A 647 -5.27 28.04 -14.73
C SER A 647 -6.40 28.28 -13.72
N TYR A 648 -6.98 27.19 -13.21
CA TYR A 648 -8.00 27.26 -12.18
C TYR A 648 -7.42 27.90 -10.93
N ALA A 649 -7.94 29.07 -10.54
CA ALA A 649 -7.43 29.84 -9.40
C ALA A 649 -7.61 29.07 -8.09
N THR A 650 -6.52 28.87 -7.37
CA THR A 650 -6.44 28.15 -6.11
C THR A 650 -5.68 28.96 -5.06
N PRO A 651 -6.17 30.17 -4.67
CA PRO A 651 -5.62 30.80 -3.47
C PRO A 651 -5.74 29.83 -2.29
N LEU A 652 -4.99 30.07 -1.21
CA LEU A 652 -4.93 29.15 -0.07
C LEU A 652 -6.31 28.84 0.57
N THR A 653 -7.30 29.71 0.33
CA THR A 653 -8.69 29.54 0.78
C THR A 653 -9.55 28.64 -0.13
N VAL A 654 -9.02 28.18 -1.26
CA VAL A 654 -9.77 27.39 -2.24
C VAL A 654 -9.16 26.00 -2.39
N THR A 655 -9.98 24.99 -2.17
CA THR A 655 -9.63 23.56 -2.39
C THR A 655 -10.59 23.02 -3.45
N PRO A 656 -10.16 22.85 -4.71
CA PRO A 656 -11.05 22.38 -5.76
C PRO A 656 -11.57 20.98 -5.55
N ALA A 657 -12.88 20.83 -5.76
CA ALA A 657 -13.53 19.53 -5.89
C ALA A 657 -14.75 19.64 -6.80
N PHE A 658 -15.07 18.51 -7.42
CA PHE A 658 -16.18 18.41 -8.36
C PHE A 658 -17.03 17.19 -8.04
N VAL A 659 -18.34 17.30 -8.18
CA VAL A 659 -19.26 16.19 -7.97
C VAL A 659 -19.86 15.76 -9.31
N ASN A 660 -19.66 14.48 -9.66
CA ASN A 660 -20.30 13.87 -10.82
C ASN A 660 -21.81 13.71 -10.53
N LEU A 661 -22.63 14.52 -11.15
CA LEU A 661 -24.06 14.61 -10.87
C LEU A 661 -24.86 13.33 -11.21
N ARG A 662 -24.26 12.40 -11.97
CA ARG A 662 -24.89 11.15 -12.36
C ARG A 662 -24.37 9.93 -11.60
N ALA A 663 -23.35 10.12 -10.77
CA ALA A 663 -22.74 9.03 -10.03
C ALA A 663 -23.59 8.62 -8.80
N GLN A 664 -23.42 7.37 -8.38
CA GLN A 664 -23.98 6.90 -7.12
C GLN A 664 -23.43 7.73 -5.95
N GLY A 665 -24.28 8.18 -5.05
CA GLY A 665 -23.91 9.01 -3.90
C GLY A 665 -23.77 10.51 -4.20
N ALA A 666 -24.00 10.97 -5.45
CA ALA A 666 -23.87 12.38 -5.83
C ALA A 666 -24.70 13.34 -4.97
N ALA A 667 -25.94 12.99 -4.62
CA ALA A 667 -26.78 13.83 -3.78
C ALA A 667 -26.17 14.02 -2.37
N LYS A 668 -25.66 12.97 -1.76
CA LYS A 668 -25.02 13.02 -0.45
C LYS A 668 -23.71 13.84 -0.50
N ALA A 669 -22.87 13.61 -1.51
CA ALA A 669 -21.65 14.38 -1.73
C ALA A 669 -21.94 15.88 -1.95
N LEU A 670 -22.96 16.22 -2.74
CA LEU A 670 -23.39 17.61 -2.93
C LEU A 670 -23.85 18.26 -1.63
N THR A 671 -24.63 17.56 -0.82
CA THR A 671 -25.09 18.07 0.48
C THR A 671 -23.89 18.36 1.39
N ALA A 672 -22.90 17.46 1.42
CA ALA A 672 -21.69 17.62 2.22
C ALA A 672 -20.81 18.80 1.77
N LEU A 673 -20.70 19.03 0.46
CA LEU A 673 -19.73 19.97 -0.11
C LEU A 673 -20.33 21.34 -0.47
N ARG A 674 -21.64 21.48 -0.64
CA ARG A 674 -22.26 22.79 -0.83
C ARG A 674 -22.14 23.59 0.47
N ARG A 675 -21.52 24.75 0.40
CA ARG A 675 -21.60 25.75 1.48
C ARG A 675 -23.05 26.22 1.58
N GLN A 676 -23.62 26.16 2.77
CA GLN A 676 -24.88 26.82 3.06
C GLN A 676 -24.69 28.35 3.03
#